data_ea73f804a85a50070076aae2cec18aa4
#
_entry.id   ea73f804a85a50070076aae2cec18aa4
#
_cell.length_a   1.000
_cell.length_b   1.000
_cell.length_c   1.000
_cell.angle_alpha   90.00
_cell.angle_beta   90.00
_cell.angle_gamma   90.00
#
_symmetry.space_group_name_H-M   'P 1'
#
loop_
_entity.id
_entity.type
_entity.pdbx_description
1 polymer ?
#
loop_
_entity_poly.entity_id
_entity_poly.type
_entity_poly.pdbx_seq_one_letter_code
_entity_poly.pdbx_strand_id
1 'polypeptide(L)'
;VERDPTYRSEGAPITTPSDVETSRTDKTSDGSPAGYDAFLSYSHAADGRLAPAIQRGLHRLTKRWYQLRALRVFRDQTSLAVNPDLWTTITDALGKSRFFILMASPEAASSPWVDKEVAYWAEHRERETFLIVLTGGTIAWDEDAGDFDWTRTDALPPRLRGWFAAEPLWVDLSWAREETQLSVRHSRFRAGLATLAAPIHGRDRDELDGEDVHQHRVATRLRRIGVGALALLLAVAVVLGGVATWLRQQTVEQRDQALSRELAARSEAIGDSDPELARLLSLAATRVSPTAEARASMLIAAARPGVGTIATGEASVDSLAFSPDGSLLATTGPPGRVRLWDLASRRSTGELDADAQRAVAFSPDSRTLATVGGDGRVRFWDARTREQSGTAEPVDPVHTADTPAPSLAFSPDGRTVAAGSPDGGVQLWDVATRTRTGAPLTGHRYPAMAFSPDGAVLATTGNDGTVRFWDVGTRGQIGDTATAHVADEAARVGPSASFSPDGRTVAVASIDGVTRLWDVATRQQVGAPLTGYTRPERVTLRPSVAFSADGRTLATGSHDGTVSLWNAARRERIGEPLVGHTRPVGAVAFGPDGRTLATGAQDGTVRLWDIGGHHQDSNPLTDFTGPVYSVAFSPDGRTLAAGGDNGAGVTPHGSPLVCGHDGWAVCGDAGRMRKVMGGYLADYAVGDPPPQRQLGPIAVLWDVAKRERVVALGSPDTSPILSVAFSPDGRTLALGGLYLGGDDNGKSVLWDLAGNKRIGEPLIEPGTVRSLAFGRDGAVLVSGADGAGEDGVSVRLRDTGTRAETGAFTSDTPVYAVAVSPDGSTVAAGRRDGTVPLWSVQTRQQVGVPAAHTGPVGAVAFSPDGRTLVTAGDDGAVRLWDVATRGRVGEPFVGHTGPVYAAAFSPDGGLLATGSSDGSVRLWDVATRKQVSDPHLRHHGPVRSVAFHPDGTTLASGGEDHAVRLWEVGYARDVEASLCASVHRSLTPEEWARHVPDLPHRGLCP
;
A
#
# COMPACT_ATOMS: atom_id res chain seq x y z
N VAL A 1 -15.63 1.99 -42.93
CA VAL A 1 -14.81 2.29 -44.08
C VAL A 1 -13.59 1.41 -44.04
N GLU A 2 -13.63 0.45 -44.91
CA GLU A 2 -12.68 -0.51 -45.41
C GLU A 2 -11.26 0.04 -45.63
N ARG A 3 -10.26 -0.74 -45.34
CA ARG A 3 -9.33 -1.40 -46.27
C ARG A 3 -8.23 -2.18 -45.58
N ASP A 4 -8.34 -3.47 -45.71
CA ASP A 4 -7.19 -4.42 -45.74
C ASP A 4 -6.39 -4.18 -47.05
N PRO A 5 -5.06 -4.45 -47.12
CA PRO A 5 -4.63 -5.77 -47.54
C PRO A 5 -3.28 -6.30 -46.95
N THR A 6 -3.32 -7.56 -46.63
CA THR A 6 -2.32 -8.61 -46.87
C THR A 6 -0.96 -8.24 -47.47
N TYR A 7 0.15 -8.60 -46.79
CA TYR A 7 1.34 -9.14 -47.41
C TYR A 7 1.95 -10.28 -46.56
N ARG A 8 1.90 -11.49 -47.14
CA ARG A 8 2.68 -12.64 -46.70
C ARG A 8 4.11 -12.42 -47.17
N SER A 9 5.12 -12.71 -46.32
CA SER A 9 6.42 -13.15 -46.74
C SER A 9 6.85 -14.34 -45.87
N GLU A 10 7.14 -15.39 -46.58
CA GLU A 10 7.51 -16.71 -46.13
C GLU A 10 8.77 -16.71 -45.27
N GLY A 11 8.73 -17.46 -44.21
CA GLY A 11 9.89 -17.79 -43.41
C GLY A 11 10.66 -18.93 -44.01
N ALA A 12 11.95 -18.73 -44.21
CA ALA A 12 12.91 -19.83 -44.46
C ALA A 12 13.54 -20.28 -43.13
N PRO A 13 13.77 -21.57 -42.91
CA PRO A 13 14.30 -22.09 -41.66
C PRO A 13 15.81 -21.93 -41.58
N ILE A 14 16.27 -21.55 -40.42
CA ILE A 14 17.71 -21.50 -40.08
C ILE A 14 18.17 -22.94 -39.84
N THR A 15 18.98 -23.46 -40.77
CA THR A 15 19.72 -24.72 -40.61
C THR A 15 21.02 -24.46 -39.85
N THR A 16 21.26 -25.24 -38.82
CA THR A 16 22.54 -25.40 -38.15
C THR A 16 23.58 -26.02 -39.06
N PRO A 17 24.84 -25.57 -39.12
CA PRO A 17 25.90 -26.25 -39.88
C PRO A 17 26.59 -27.30 -39.00
N SER A 18 26.46 -28.55 -39.37
CA SER A 18 27.31 -29.67 -38.95
C SER A 18 28.46 -29.81 -39.93
N ASP A 19 29.65 -30.06 -39.39
CA ASP A 19 30.81 -30.75 -39.96
C ASP A 19 31.21 -30.44 -41.37
N VAL A 20 32.24 -29.61 -41.55
CA VAL A 20 33.10 -29.59 -42.73
C VAL A 20 34.52 -29.82 -42.27
N GLU A 21 35.00 -31.04 -42.47
CA GLU A 21 36.44 -31.42 -42.54
C GLU A 21 37.10 -30.54 -43.61
N THR A 22 37.96 -29.63 -43.26
CA THR A 22 38.84 -28.98 -44.22
C THR A 22 40.25 -29.55 -44.08
N SER A 23 40.64 -30.42 -45.02
CA SER A 23 42.00 -30.76 -45.33
C SER A 23 42.80 -29.48 -45.62
N ARG A 24 43.71 -29.08 -44.73
CA ARG A 24 44.69 -28.04 -44.99
C ARG A 24 45.82 -28.63 -45.85
N THR A 25 45.79 -28.45 -47.13
CA THR A 25 46.95 -28.54 -48.00
C THR A 25 47.87 -27.36 -47.68
N ASP A 26 49.03 -27.67 -47.10
CA ASP A 26 50.14 -26.75 -46.85
C ASP A 26 50.76 -26.31 -48.15
N LYS A 27 50.41 -25.16 -48.67
CA LYS A 27 51.18 -24.53 -49.80
C LYS A 27 52.24 -23.64 -49.21
N THR A 28 53.47 -24.17 -49.02
CA THR A 28 54.63 -23.35 -48.83
C THR A 28 55.09 -22.88 -50.24
N SER A 29 54.85 -21.60 -50.49
CA SER A 29 55.50 -20.93 -51.61
C SER A 29 56.97 -20.58 -51.21
N ASP A 30 57.94 -21.48 -51.41
CA ASP A 30 59.24 -21.19 -51.76
C ASP A 30 59.96 -22.52 -52.16
N GLY A 31 60.28 -22.66 -53.41
CA GLY A 31 60.86 -23.89 -54.03
C GLY A 31 62.31 -24.05 -53.71
N SER A 32 62.64 -24.28 -52.41
CA SER A 32 64.00 -24.72 -52.08
C SER A 32 63.99 -26.16 -51.55
N PRO A 33 64.88 -27.09 -51.96
CA PRO A 33 64.88 -28.43 -51.44
C PRO A 33 65.18 -28.44 -49.94
N ALA A 34 64.60 -29.41 -49.26
CA ALA A 34 64.60 -29.55 -47.81
C ALA A 34 66.04 -29.82 -47.32
N GLY A 35 66.87 -28.78 -47.17
CA GLY A 35 68.25 -28.85 -46.71
C GLY A 35 68.43 -28.25 -45.35
N TYR A 36 69.59 -28.52 -44.73
CA TYR A 36 69.94 -27.89 -43.43
C TYR A 36 70.84 -26.69 -43.69
N ASP A 37 70.74 -25.63 -42.83
CA ASP A 37 71.63 -24.49 -42.91
C ASP A 37 73.01 -24.85 -42.38
N ALA A 38 73.09 -25.74 -41.39
CA ALA A 38 74.37 -26.26 -40.89
C ALA A 38 74.23 -27.68 -40.34
N PHE A 39 75.34 -28.45 -40.40
CA PHE A 39 75.54 -29.71 -39.70
C PHE A 39 76.49 -29.49 -38.52
N LEU A 40 76.04 -29.93 -37.30
CA LEU A 40 76.85 -29.81 -36.09
C LEU A 40 77.46 -31.13 -35.71
N SER A 41 78.80 -31.21 -35.88
CA SER A 41 79.63 -32.40 -35.53
C SER A 41 80.19 -32.16 -34.12
N TYR A 42 80.20 -33.18 -33.27
CA TYR A 42 80.67 -33.08 -31.88
C TYR A 42 80.98 -34.44 -31.25
N SER A 43 81.79 -34.40 -30.21
CA SER A 43 81.92 -35.58 -29.33
C SER A 43 80.81 -35.74 -28.36
N HIS A 44 80.04 -36.85 -28.49
CA HIS A 44 78.95 -37.16 -27.55
C HIS A 44 79.43 -37.26 -26.08
N ALA A 45 80.62 -37.73 -25.86
CA ALA A 45 81.17 -37.90 -24.54
C ALA A 45 81.50 -36.54 -23.87
N ALA A 46 82.02 -35.61 -24.67
CA ALA A 46 82.48 -34.33 -24.18
C ALA A 46 81.49 -33.21 -24.28
N ASP A 47 80.74 -33.15 -25.38
CA ASP A 47 79.90 -32.01 -25.74
C ASP A 47 78.42 -32.27 -25.69
N GLY A 48 77.98 -33.40 -25.12
CA GLY A 48 76.60 -33.86 -25.09
C GLY A 48 75.60 -32.86 -24.46
N ARG A 49 76.08 -31.92 -23.62
CA ARG A 49 75.27 -30.83 -23.04
C ARG A 49 75.30 -29.54 -23.86
N LEU A 50 76.49 -29.18 -24.36
CA LEU A 50 76.75 -27.93 -25.06
C LEU A 50 76.20 -27.93 -26.51
N ALA A 51 76.29 -29.05 -27.20
CA ALA A 51 75.81 -29.20 -28.58
C ALA A 51 74.25 -28.93 -28.68
N PRO A 52 73.39 -29.47 -27.80
CA PRO A 52 71.98 -29.08 -27.76
C PRO A 52 71.76 -27.62 -27.47
N ALA A 53 72.55 -26.97 -26.62
CA ALA A 53 72.42 -25.54 -26.30
C ALA A 53 72.79 -24.66 -27.53
N ILE A 54 73.89 -24.98 -28.24
CA ILE A 54 74.29 -24.29 -29.49
C ILE A 54 73.20 -24.45 -30.55
N GLN A 55 72.65 -25.67 -30.76
CA GLN A 55 71.60 -25.91 -31.71
C GLN A 55 70.33 -25.09 -31.38
N ARG A 56 69.87 -25.14 -30.11
CA ARG A 56 68.71 -24.35 -29.68
C ARG A 56 68.95 -22.85 -29.78
N GLY A 57 70.19 -22.44 -29.48
CA GLY A 57 70.62 -21.04 -29.60
C GLY A 57 70.52 -20.54 -31.05
N LEU A 58 71.16 -21.29 -31.99
CA LEU A 58 71.11 -20.98 -33.43
C LEU A 58 69.68 -21.01 -34.01
N HIS A 59 68.82 -21.95 -33.52
CA HIS A 59 67.40 -21.99 -33.90
C HIS A 59 66.63 -20.79 -33.42
N ARG A 60 67.11 -20.11 -32.36
CA ARG A 60 66.33 -18.99 -31.71
C ARG A 60 66.96 -17.63 -32.02
N LEU A 61 68.20 -17.54 -32.32
CA LEU A 61 68.88 -16.27 -32.60
C LEU A 61 68.26 -15.63 -33.87
N THR A 62 67.78 -14.34 -33.72
CA THR A 62 67.11 -13.59 -34.81
C THR A 62 65.73 -14.18 -35.26
N LYS A 63 65.20 -15.09 -34.48
CA LYS A 63 63.88 -15.71 -34.80
C LYS A 63 62.78 -14.65 -34.79
N ARG A 64 62.09 -14.44 -35.92
CA ARG A 64 60.94 -13.57 -36.02
C ARG A 64 59.73 -14.24 -35.30
N TRP A 65 58.83 -13.44 -34.71
CA TRP A 65 57.67 -13.93 -33.89
C TRP A 65 56.75 -14.91 -34.64
N TYR A 66 56.73 -14.85 -35.96
CA TYR A 66 55.92 -15.71 -36.81
C TYR A 66 56.65 -16.91 -37.38
N GLN A 67 58.00 -17.09 -37.14
CA GLN A 67 58.79 -18.20 -37.60
C GLN A 67 58.95 -19.28 -36.51
N LEU A 68 59.05 -20.56 -36.94
CA LEU A 68 59.24 -21.65 -35.99
C LEU A 68 60.70 -21.70 -35.51
N ARG A 69 61.73 -21.43 -36.40
CA ARG A 69 63.19 -21.39 -36.12
C ARG A 69 63.87 -20.40 -37.05
N ALA A 70 64.98 -19.85 -36.59
CA ALA A 70 65.84 -18.94 -37.40
C ALA A 70 66.74 -19.66 -38.37
N LEU A 71 67.41 -20.71 -37.90
CA LEU A 71 68.30 -21.56 -38.70
C LEU A 71 67.88 -23.04 -38.51
N ARG A 72 68.08 -23.85 -39.53
CA ARG A 72 67.88 -25.31 -39.50
C ARG A 72 69.22 -25.98 -39.31
N VAL A 73 69.59 -26.31 -38.09
CA VAL A 73 70.85 -27.01 -37.76
C VAL A 73 70.54 -28.47 -37.48
N PHE A 74 71.16 -29.33 -38.28
CA PHE A 74 71.18 -30.77 -38.00
C PHE A 74 72.23 -31.09 -36.95
N ARG A 75 71.88 -31.93 -36.03
CA ARG A 75 72.75 -32.47 -35.00
C ARG A 75 72.52 -33.96 -34.88
N ASP A 76 73.57 -34.75 -34.90
CA ASP A 76 73.47 -36.17 -34.62
C ASP A 76 72.84 -36.37 -33.19
N GLN A 77 71.73 -37.11 -33.09
CA GLN A 77 71.17 -37.45 -31.83
C GLN A 77 71.35 -38.92 -31.50
N THR A 78 71.66 -39.21 -30.25
CA THR A 78 71.85 -40.59 -29.74
C THR A 78 70.62 -41.49 -29.91
N SER A 79 69.44 -40.97 -30.33
CA SER A 79 68.27 -41.77 -30.69
C SER A 79 68.42 -42.53 -32.03
N LEU A 80 69.49 -42.32 -32.80
CA LEU A 80 69.76 -43.10 -34.01
C LEU A 80 70.52 -44.43 -33.75
N ALA A 81 70.72 -44.77 -32.46
CA ALA A 81 71.50 -45.96 -32.04
C ALA A 81 70.87 -47.31 -32.40
N VAL A 82 69.78 -47.36 -33.13
CA VAL A 82 69.09 -48.61 -33.57
C VAL A 82 68.90 -48.70 -35.09
N ASN A 83 69.51 -47.79 -35.85
CA ASN A 83 69.43 -47.84 -37.29
C ASN A 83 70.68 -48.47 -37.89
N PRO A 84 70.56 -49.66 -38.59
CA PRO A 84 71.72 -50.32 -39.22
C PRO A 84 72.40 -49.48 -40.32
N ASP A 85 71.74 -48.38 -40.77
CA ASP A 85 72.22 -47.52 -41.86
C ASP A 85 72.54 -46.06 -41.41
N LEU A 86 73.09 -45.93 -40.16
CA LEU A 86 73.42 -44.67 -39.49
C LEU A 86 74.31 -43.78 -40.37
N TRP A 87 75.30 -44.34 -40.99
CA TRP A 87 76.25 -43.60 -41.85
C TRP A 87 75.57 -43.01 -43.08
N THR A 88 74.65 -43.70 -43.72
CA THR A 88 73.87 -43.18 -44.87
C THR A 88 73.01 -41.98 -44.44
N THR A 89 72.38 -42.03 -43.25
CA THR A 89 71.63 -40.89 -42.71
C THR A 89 72.53 -39.70 -42.45
N ILE A 90 73.73 -39.92 -41.90
CA ILE A 90 74.69 -38.83 -41.59
C ILE A 90 75.20 -38.21 -42.90
N THR A 91 75.60 -39.04 -43.91
CA THR A 91 76.03 -38.57 -45.18
C THR A 91 74.94 -37.82 -45.97
N ASP A 92 73.70 -38.27 -45.91
CA ASP A 92 72.57 -37.52 -46.46
C ASP A 92 72.41 -36.15 -45.83
N ALA A 93 72.52 -36.07 -44.49
CA ALA A 93 72.46 -34.80 -43.79
C ALA A 93 73.64 -33.89 -44.08
N LEU A 94 74.85 -34.42 -44.13
CA LEU A 94 76.05 -33.70 -44.54
C LEU A 94 75.89 -33.17 -45.97
N GLY A 95 75.42 -34.02 -46.96
CA GLY A 95 75.14 -33.65 -48.33
C GLY A 95 74.11 -32.55 -48.51
N LYS A 96 73.11 -32.47 -47.60
CA LYS A 96 72.08 -31.46 -47.59
C LYS A 96 72.40 -30.20 -46.76
N SER A 97 73.54 -30.18 -46.05
CA SER A 97 73.98 -29.03 -45.22
C SER A 97 74.85 -28.04 -46.03
N ARG A 98 74.61 -26.75 -45.76
CA ARG A 98 75.37 -25.66 -46.34
C ARG A 98 76.69 -25.39 -45.62
N PHE A 99 76.65 -25.49 -44.27
CA PHE A 99 77.88 -25.27 -43.43
C PHE A 99 78.10 -26.46 -42.53
N PHE A 100 79.36 -26.68 -42.16
CA PHE A 100 79.76 -27.67 -41.17
C PHE A 100 80.31 -26.93 -39.93
N ILE A 101 79.78 -27.26 -38.78
CA ILE A 101 80.20 -26.70 -37.47
C ILE A 101 80.85 -27.84 -36.69
N LEU A 102 82.25 -27.78 -36.58
CA LEU A 102 82.96 -28.68 -35.72
C LEU A 102 83.07 -28.16 -34.31
N MET A 103 82.55 -28.91 -33.36
CA MET A 103 82.79 -28.65 -31.93
C MET A 103 84.13 -29.32 -31.60
N ALA A 104 85.18 -28.49 -31.53
CA ALA A 104 86.58 -28.94 -31.42
C ALA A 104 86.93 -29.17 -29.94
N SER A 105 87.45 -30.39 -29.67
CA SER A 105 87.91 -30.83 -28.35
C SER A 105 88.85 -32.00 -28.54
N PRO A 106 89.73 -32.34 -27.56
CA PRO A 106 90.65 -33.53 -27.65
C PRO A 106 89.84 -34.81 -27.84
N GLU A 107 88.63 -34.87 -27.28
CA GLU A 107 87.72 -36.02 -27.44
C GLU A 107 87.10 -36.07 -28.86
N ALA A 108 86.79 -34.92 -29.44
CA ALA A 108 86.34 -34.85 -30.83
C ALA A 108 87.41 -35.15 -31.80
N ALA A 109 88.64 -34.64 -31.55
CA ALA A 109 89.85 -34.90 -32.35
C ALA A 109 90.20 -36.38 -32.44
N SER A 110 89.92 -37.14 -31.39
CA SER A 110 90.21 -38.59 -31.30
C SER A 110 89.02 -39.47 -31.72
N SER A 111 87.94 -38.89 -32.05
CA SER A 111 86.68 -39.59 -32.35
C SER A 111 86.67 -40.14 -33.80
N PRO A 112 86.58 -41.48 -34.03
CA PRO A 112 86.48 -42.05 -35.36
C PRO A 112 85.28 -41.59 -36.17
N TRP A 113 84.18 -41.16 -35.50
CA TRP A 113 82.98 -40.66 -36.12
C TRP A 113 83.20 -39.23 -36.62
N VAL A 114 83.69 -38.36 -35.75
CA VAL A 114 84.02 -36.98 -36.13
C VAL A 114 85.01 -36.98 -37.25
N ASP A 115 86.07 -37.89 -37.23
CA ASP A 115 87.00 -38.00 -38.27
C ASP A 115 86.37 -38.40 -39.65
N LYS A 116 85.40 -39.28 -39.66
CA LYS A 116 84.70 -39.65 -40.87
C LYS A 116 83.81 -38.49 -41.40
N GLU A 117 83.15 -37.76 -40.50
CA GLU A 117 82.31 -36.60 -40.90
C GLU A 117 83.14 -35.47 -41.48
N VAL A 118 84.35 -35.19 -40.89
CA VAL A 118 85.34 -34.25 -41.35
C VAL A 118 85.91 -34.72 -42.71
N ALA A 119 86.21 -36.01 -42.83
CA ALA A 119 86.72 -36.62 -44.13
C ALA A 119 85.71 -36.38 -45.27
N TYR A 120 84.42 -36.73 -45.01
CA TYR A 120 83.35 -36.49 -45.95
C TYR A 120 83.26 -35.05 -46.41
N TRP A 121 83.26 -34.07 -45.43
CA TRP A 121 83.16 -32.64 -45.72
C TRP A 121 84.38 -32.17 -46.52
N ALA A 122 85.64 -32.56 -46.12
CA ALA A 122 86.88 -32.17 -46.82
C ALA A 122 86.96 -32.68 -48.26
N GLU A 123 86.33 -33.80 -48.56
CA GLU A 123 86.35 -34.40 -49.93
C GLU A 123 85.26 -33.83 -50.83
N HIS A 124 84.12 -33.30 -50.26
CA HIS A 124 82.96 -32.99 -51.07
C HIS A 124 82.49 -31.51 -50.96
N ARG A 125 83.09 -30.67 -50.11
CA ARG A 125 82.73 -29.34 -49.84
C ARG A 125 83.87 -28.32 -49.78
N GLU A 126 83.48 -27.00 -49.91
CA GLU A 126 84.42 -25.91 -49.86
C GLU A 126 84.87 -25.59 -48.44
N ARG A 127 86.12 -25.14 -48.26
CA ARG A 127 86.79 -24.89 -46.96
C ARG A 127 86.11 -23.75 -46.21
N GLU A 128 85.60 -22.74 -46.93
CA GLU A 128 84.93 -21.53 -46.37
C GLU A 128 83.63 -21.83 -45.65
N THR A 129 83.09 -23.03 -45.87
CA THR A 129 81.86 -23.49 -45.25
C THR A 129 82.13 -24.32 -43.99
N PHE A 130 83.32 -24.37 -43.50
CA PHE A 130 83.76 -25.12 -42.33
C PHE A 130 84.02 -24.17 -41.18
N LEU A 131 83.21 -24.26 -40.11
CA LEU A 131 83.27 -23.44 -38.93
C LEU A 131 83.72 -24.24 -37.72
N ILE A 132 84.57 -23.64 -36.88
CA ILE A 132 85.15 -24.30 -35.72
C ILE A 132 84.63 -23.63 -34.46
N VAL A 133 84.17 -24.45 -33.50
CA VAL A 133 83.79 -24.00 -32.16
C VAL A 133 84.69 -24.75 -31.18
N LEU A 134 85.60 -24.07 -30.57
CA LEU A 134 86.48 -24.66 -29.52
C LEU A 134 85.66 -24.86 -28.27
N THR A 135 85.49 -26.08 -27.85
CA THR A 135 84.77 -26.49 -26.65
C THR A 135 85.65 -27.07 -25.58
N GLY A 136 86.91 -27.39 -25.90
CA GLY A 136 87.90 -27.83 -24.94
C GLY A 136 89.22 -28.07 -25.66
N GLY A 137 90.30 -28.13 -24.89
CA GLY A 137 91.69 -28.25 -25.45
C GLY A 137 92.17 -26.90 -25.96
N THR A 138 93.16 -26.97 -26.90
CA THR A 138 93.79 -25.81 -27.47
C THR A 138 93.87 -25.89 -29.01
N ILE A 139 93.68 -24.73 -29.63
CA ILE A 139 93.91 -24.50 -31.03
C ILE A 139 94.93 -23.35 -31.15
N ALA A 140 96.02 -23.55 -31.92
CA ALA A 140 97.02 -22.56 -32.22
C ALA A 140 97.26 -22.53 -33.72
N TRP A 141 97.25 -21.41 -34.37
CA TRP A 141 97.56 -21.18 -35.74
C TRP A 141 99.03 -20.71 -35.91
N ASP A 142 99.76 -21.30 -36.82
CA ASP A 142 101.09 -20.85 -37.14
C ASP A 142 101.08 -20.07 -38.45
N GLU A 143 101.24 -18.77 -38.39
CA GLU A 143 101.17 -17.86 -39.53
C GLU A 143 102.36 -18.17 -40.54
N ASP A 144 103.53 -18.54 -40.04
CA ASP A 144 104.70 -18.85 -40.90
C ASP A 144 104.55 -20.18 -41.64
N ALA A 145 103.94 -21.16 -41.05
CA ALA A 145 103.66 -22.47 -41.61
C ALA A 145 102.37 -22.50 -42.50
N GLY A 146 101.47 -21.49 -42.32
CA GLY A 146 100.21 -21.44 -42.97
C GLY A 146 99.23 -22.60 -42.61
N ASP A 147 99.38 -23.14 -41.39
CA ASP A 147 98.65 -24.27 -40.86
C ASP A 147 98.56 -24.18 -39.37
N PHE A 148 97.78 -25.04 -38.72
CA PHE A 148 97.78 -25.13 -37.27
C PHE A 148 99.10 -25.62 -36.68
N ASP A 149 99.58 -25.04 -35.59
CA ASP A 149 100.68 -25.59 -34.83
C ASP A 149 100.27 -26.90 -34.16
N TRP A 150 100.58 -27.99 -34.83
CA TRP A 150 100.08 -29.33 -34.36
C TRP A 150 100.89 -29.81 -33.14
N THR A 151 101.89 -29.10 -32.66
CA THR A 151 102.50 -29.40 -31.36
C THR A 151 101.73 -28.78 -30.17
N ARG A 152 100.97 -27.77 -30.50
CA ARG A 152 100.15 -27.00 -29.52
C ARG A 152 98.63 -27.16 -29.75
N THR A 153 98.16 -27.78 -30.82
CA THR A 153 96.79 -28.03 -31.18
C THR A 153 96.41 -29.47 -30.88
N ASP A 154 95.57 -29.64 -29.89
CA ASP A 154 95.12 -30.95 -29.47
C ASP A 154 93.61 -31.14 -29.70
N ALA A 155 92.90 -30.09 -30.06
CA ALA A 155 91.44 -30.10 -30.20
C ALA A 155 90.87 -30.42 -31.58
N LEU A 156 91.82 -30.52 -32.60
CA LEU A 156 91.45 -30.74 -34.04
C LEU A 156 91.80 -32.13 -34.50
N PRO A 157 91.00 -32.79 -35.39
CA PRO A 157 91.35 -34.04 -36.03
C PRO A 157 92.65 -33.87 -36.89
N PRO A 158 93.67 -34.79 -36.80
CA PRO A 158 94.93 -34.70 -37.59
C PRO A 158 94.70 -34.64 -39.09
N ARG A 159 93.58 -35.09 -39.60
CA ARG A 159 93.17 -35.06 -41.04
C ARG A 159 93.05 -33.62 -41.55
N LEU A 160 92.80 -32.60 -40.73
CA LEU A 160 92.78 -31.22 -41.15
C LEU A 160 94.11 -30.56 -41.37
N ARG A 161 95.24 -31.33 -41.18
CA ARG A 161 96.60 -30.87 -41.44
C ARG A 161 96.83 -30.47 -42.90
N GLY A 162 97.21 -29.21 -43.11
CA GLY A 162 97.41 -28.69 -44.50
C GLY A 162 96.12 -28.49 -45.29
N TRP A 163 94.89 -28.57 -44.63
CA TRP A 163 93.66 -28.46 -45.39
C TRP A 163 93.23 -27.00 -45.51
N PHE A 164 93.48 -26.14 -44.57
CA PHE A 164 93.20 -24.71 -44.63
C PHE A 164 94.27 -23.92 -45.38
N ALA A 165 93.87 -22.92 -46.17
CA ALA A 165 94.82 -22.05 -46.91
C ALA A 165 95.10 -20.77 -46.17
N ALA A 166 94.31 -20.41 -45.16
CA ALA A 166 94.44 -19.30 -44.26
C ALA A 166 93.75 -19.68 -42.97
N GLU A 167 94.02 -18.93 -41.93
CA GLU A 167 93.43 -19.15 -40.60
C GLU A 167 91.86 -19.19 -40.64
N PRO A 168 91.22 -20.30 -40.29
CA PRO A 168 89.80 -20.39 -40.28
C PRO A 168 89.18 -19.70 -39.08
N LEU A 169 87.97 -19.22 -39.22
CA LEU A 169 87.24 -18.64 -38.10
C LEU A 169 86.87 -19.69 -37.06
N TRP A 170 87.34 -19.48 -35.87
CA TRP A 170 86.82 -20.27 -34.72
C TRP A 170 86.26 -19.41 -33.60
N VAL A 171 85.34 -20.00 -32.85
CA VAL A 171 84.71 -19.36 -31.71
C VAL A 171 85.04 -20.14 -30.45
N ASP A 172 85.62 -19.49 -29.45
CA ASP A 172 85.97 -20.14 -28.19
C ASP A 172 84.72 -20.15 -27.24
N LEU A 173 84.18 -21.32 -27.11
CA LEU A 173 83.04 -21.64 -26.13
C LEU A 173 83.53 -22.68 -25.10
N SER A 174 84.81 -22.85 -24.86
CA SER A 174 85.37 -23.77 -23.86
C SER A 174 84.85 -23.46 -22.48
N TRP A 175 84.72 -22.18 -22.14
CA TRP A 175 84.17 -21.70 -20.90
C TRP A 175 82.66 -22.10 -20.67
N ALA A 176 81.94 -22.39 -21.78
CA ALA A 176 80.52 -22.73 -21.72
C ALA A 176 80.21 -24.20 -21.40
N ARG A 177 81.28 -25.06 -21.38
CA ARG A 177 81.15 -26.49 -21.14
C ARG A 177 80.71 -26.83 -19.76
N GLU A 178 81.03 -26.06 -18.74
CA GLU A 178 80.68 -26.24 -17.34
C GLU A 178 79.38 -25.49 -16.93
N GLU A 179 78.87 -24.57 -17.77
CA GLU A 179 77.73 -23.75 -17.49
C GLU A 179 76.40 -24.54 -17.57
N THR A 180 75.59 -24.44 -16.53
CA THR A 180 74.35 -25.22 -16.42
C THR A 180 73.14 -24.59 -17.11
N GLN A 181 73.18 -23.25 -17.37
CA GLN A 181 72.02 -22.49 -17.95
C GLN A 181 72.45 -21.68 -19.19
N LEU A 182 72.76 -22.32 -20.31
CA LEU A 182 73.08 -21.69 -21.57
C LEU A 182 71.80 -21.38 -22.38
N SER A 183 71.55 -20.10 -22.64
CA SER A 183 70.54 -19.59 -23.53
C SER A 183 70.94 -18.29 -24.24
N VAL A 184 70.18 -17.88 -25.25
CA VAL A 184 70.40 -16.58 -25.94
C VAL A 184 70.26 -15.37 -25.02
N ARG A 185 69.85 -15.54 -23.78
CA ARG A 185 69.81 -14.47 -22.75
C ARG A 185 71.22 -14.23 -22.13
N HIS A 186 72.11 -15.21 -22.18
CA HIS A 186 73.44 -15.09 -21.69
C HIS A 186 74.33 -14.34 -22.75
N SER A 187 74.79 -13.12 -22.43
CA SER A 187 75.38 -12.20 -23.39
C SER A 187 76.58 -12.77 -24.12
N ARG A 188 77.54 -13.39 -23.39
CA ARG A 188 78.75 -14.00 -23.95
C ARG A 188 78.41 -15.19 -24.84
N PHE A 189 77.47 -16.04 -24.46
CA PHE A 189 77.04 -17.17 -25.28
C PHE A 189 76.27 -16.69 -26.53
N ARG A 190 75.42 -15.66 -26.39
CA ARG A 190 74.66 -15.04 -27.49
C ARG A 190 75.68 -14.44 -28.50
N ALA A 191 76.74 -13.73 -28.04
CA ALA A 191 77.76 -13.16 -28.88
C ALA A 191 78.49 -14.24 -29.65
N GLY A 192 78.89 -15.39 -29.01
CA GLY A 192 79.45 -16.53 -29.68
C GLY A 192 78.58 -17.15 -30.75
N LEU A 193 77.28 -17.30 -30.42
CA LEU A 193 76.27 -17.77 -31.36
C LEU A 193 76.11 -16.81 -32.55
N ALA A 194 76.13 -15.51 -32.33
CA ALA A 194 76.03 -14.50 -33.38
C ALA A 194 77.21 -14.59 -34.33
N THR A 195 78.46 -14.81 -33.80
CA THR A 195 79.67 -15.03 -34.62
C THR A 195 79.54 -16.29 -35.51
N LEU A 196 78.96 -17.38 -34.97
CA LEU A 196 78.67 -18.59 -35.74
C LEU A 196 77.56 -18.43 -36.76
N ALA A 197 76.55 -17.67 -36.46
CA ALA A 197 75.37 -17.43 -37.31
C ALA A 197 75.71 -16.44 -38.46
N ALA A 198 76.62 -15.53 -38.25
CA ALA A 198 76.96 -14.47 -39.22
C ALA A 198 77.31 -15.03 -40.63
N PRO A 199 78.29 -15.96 -40.80
CA PRO A 199 78.55 -16.52 -42.08
C PRO A 199 77.37 -17.35 -42.66
N ILE A 200 76.62 -18.04 -41.81
CA ILE A 200 75.48 -18.86 -42.24
C ILE A 200 74.36 -18.01 -42.80
N HIS A 201 74.12 -16.80 -42.16
CA HIS A 201 73.11 -15.83 -42.60
C HIS A 201 73.65 -14.89 -43.71
N GLY A 202 74.93 -14.80 -43.91
CA GLY A 202 75.56 -13.81 -44.81
C GLY A 202 75.42 -12.38 -44.35
N ARG A 203 75.35 -12.15 -42.99
CA ARG A 203 75.13 -10.85 -42.35
C ARG A 203 76.23 -10.59 -41.31
N ASP A 204 76.35 -9.27 -40.99
CA ASP A 204 77.26 -8.88 -39.95
C ASP A 204 76.87 -9.38 -38.56
N ARG A 205 77.81 -9.74 -37.73
CA ARG A 205 77.68 -10.25 -36.37
C ARG A 205 76.84 -9.25 -35.48
N ASP A 206 77.22 -7.94 -35.56
CA ASP A 206 76.65 -6.90 -34.70
C ASP A 206 75.25 -6.58 -35.10
N GLU A 207 74.95 -6.71 -36.39
CA GLU A 207 73.55 -6.63 -36.89
C GLU A 207 72.64 -7.74 -36.32
N LEU A 208 73.14 -8.99 -36.29
CA LEU A 208 72.40 -10.14 -35.77
C LEU A 208 72.20 -10.05 -34.25
N ASP A 209 73.14 -9.56 -33.49
CA ASP A 209 72.97 -9.40 -32.03
C ASP A 209 72.08 -8.23 -31.71
N GLY A 210 72.02 -7.14 -32.49
CA GLY A 210 71.12 -5.99 -32.34
C GLY A 210 69.68 -6.30 -32.67
N GLU A 211 69.48 -7.07 -33.74
CA GLU A 211 68.12 -7.47 -34.17
C GLU A 211 67.42 -8.37 -33.14
N ASP A 212 68.09 -9.31 -32.52
CA ASP A 212 67.52 -10.17 -31.48
C ASP A 212 67.06 -9.38 -30.25
N VAL A 213 67.81 -8.35 -29.82
CA VAL A 213 67.44 -7.46 -28.74
C VAL A 213 66.19 -6.59 -29.07
N HIS A 214 66.11 -6.11 -30.30
CA HIS A 214 65.00 -5.29 -30.77
C HIS A 214 63.75 -6.12 -30.84
N GLN A 215 63.74 -7.30 -31.42
CA GLN A 215 62.61 -8.21 -31.50
C GLN A 215 62.02 -8.59 -30.12
N HIS A 216 62.91 -8.78 -29.15
CA HIS A 216 62.52 -9.10 -27.79
C HIS A 216 61.77 -7.94 -27.09
N ARG A 217 62.20 -6.68 -27.34
CA ARG A 217 61.53 -5.48 -26.80
C ARG A 217 60.13 -5.26 -27.43
N VAL A 218 59.99 -5.46 -28.71
CA VAL A 218 58.73 -5.34 -29.42
C VAL A 218 57.70 -6.38 -28.93
N ALA A 219 58.11 -7.62 -28.82
CA ALA A 219 57.22 -8.71 -28.34
C ALA A 219 56.72 -8.45 -26.90
N THR A 220 57.58 -7.89 -26.03
CA THR A 220 57.23 -7.57 -24.65
C THR A 220 56.24 -6.38 -24.56
N ARG A 221 56.39 -5.36 -25.41
CA ARG A 221 55.47 -4.24 -25.51
C ARG A 221 54.08 -4.67 -26.00
N LEU A 222 54.00 -5.45 -27.08
CA LEU A 222 52.73 -5.95 -27.61
C LEU A 222 51.96 -6.81 -26.59
N ARG A 223 52.67 -7.65 -25.84
CA ARG A 223 52.05 -8.45 -24.76
C ARG A 223 51.49 -7.58 -23.65
N ARG A 224 52.17 -6.49 -23.22
CA ARG A 224 51.64 -5.56 -22.22
C ARG A 224 50.43 -4.78 -22.71
N ILE A 225 50.43 -4.34 -23.97
CA ILE A 225 49.28 -3.67 -24.59
C ILE A 225 48.10 -4.63 -24.70
N GLY A 226 48.32 -5.88 -25.10
CA GLY A 226 47.25 -6.87 -25.19
C GLY A 226 46.61 -7.21 -23.85
N VAL A 227 47.42 -7.33 -22.77
CA VAL A 227 46.88 -7.54 -21.40
C VAL A 227 46.12 -6.31 -20.91
N GLY A 228 46.64 -5.10 -21.18
CA GLY A 228 45.96 -3.85 -20.82
C GLY A 228 44.63 -3.69 -21.55
N ALA A 229 44.58 -3.96 -22.84
CA ALA A 229 43.34 -3.92 -23.63
C ALA A 229 42.31 -4.96 -23.15
N LEU A 230 42.75 -6.17 -22.82
CA LEU A 230 41.84 -7.21 -22.27
C LEU A 230 41.29 -6.82 -20.90
N ALA A 231 42.15 -6.25 -20.03
CA ALA A 231 41.70 -5.78 -18.71
C ALA A 231 40.69 -4.61 -18.84
N LEU A 232 40.93 -3.69 -19.78
CA LEU A 232 40.00 -2.60 -20.07
C LEU A 232 38.67 -3.12 -20.60
N LEU A 233 38.67 -4.05 -21.55
CA LEU A 233 37.47 -4.68 -22.09
C LEU A 233 36.67 -5.41 -20.99
N LEU A 234 37.37 -6.11 -20.10
CA LEU A 234 36.73 -6.78 -18.97
C LEU A 234 36.08 -5.76 -18.02
N ALA A 235 36.79 -4.66 -17.70
CA ALA A 235 36.25 -3.60 -16.87
C ALA A 235 35.00 -2.94 -17.50
N VAL A 236 35.06 -2.66 -18.82
CA VAL A 236 33.89 -2.13 -19.55
C VAL A 236 32.74 -3.14 -19.56
N ALA A 237 33.00 -4.42 -19.76
CA ALA A 237 31.94 -5.44 -19.71
C ALA A 237 31.28 -5.56 -18.34
N VAL A 238 32.07 -5.44 -17.26
CA VAL A 238 31.53 -5.43 -15.87
C VAL A 238 30.67 -4.19 -15.63
N VAL A 239 31.13 -3.01 -16.08
CA VAL A 239 30.35 -1.77 -15.95
C VAL A 239 29.07 -1.84 -16.76
N LEU A 240 29.14 -2.28 -18.01
CA LEU A 240 27.95 -2.44 -18.87
C LEU A 240 26.99 -3.49 -18.31
N GLY A 241 27.50 -4.59 -17.77
CA GLY A 241 26.69 -5.60 -17.06
C GLY A 241 26.01 -5.02 -15.83
N GLY A 242 26.73 -4.23 -15.04
CA GLY A 242 26.17 -3.52 -13.88
C GLY A 242 25.10 -2.50 -14.28
N VAL A 243 25.34 -1.70 -15.31
CA VAL A 243 24.36 -0.75 -15.86
C VAL A 243 23.12 -1.49 -16.41
N ALA A 244 23.32 -2.58 -17.14
CA ALA A 244 22.22 -3.36 -17.69
C ALA A 244 21.35 -4.01 -16.59
N THR A 245 21.96 -4.51 -15.51
CA THR A 245 21.24 -5.05 -14.35
C THR A 245 20.50 -3.96 -13.61
N TRP A 246 21.12 -2.81 -13.39
CA TRP A 246 20.50 -1.64 -12.79
C TRP A 246 19.29 -1.12 -13.61
N LEU A 247 19.46 -0.97 -14.92
CA LEU A 247 18.35 -0.57 -15.82
C LEU A 247 17.21 -1.59 -15.81
N ARG A 248 17.51 -2.89 -15.78
CA ARG A 248 16.49 -3.94 -15.66
C ARG A 248 15.72 -3.83 -14.34
N GLN A 249 16.43 -3.65 -13.24
CA GLN A 249 15.80 -3.47 -11.93
C GLN A 249 14.90 -2.24 -11.93
N GLN A 250 15.39 -1.11 -12.42
CA GLN A 250 14.59 0.12 -12.52
C GLN A 250 13.35 -0.07 -13.41
N THR A 251 13.47 -0.78 -14.54
CA THR A 251 12.33 -1.06 -15.42
C THR A 251 11.30 -1.96 -14.73
N VAL A 252 11.75 -2.98 -13.97
CA VAL A 252 10.86 -3.86 -13.20
C VAL A 252 10.16 -3.06 -12.11
N GLU A 253 10.88 -2.24 -11.34
CA GLU A 253 10.30 -1.39 -10.31
C GLU A 253 9.26 -0.42 -10.88
N GLN A 254 9.54 0.24 -12.00
CA GLN A 254 8.59 1.14 -12.67
C GLN A 254 7.35 0.38 -13.16
N ARG A 255 7.51 -0.81 -13.73
CA ARG A 255 6.40 -1.67 -14.15
C ARG A 255 5.54 -2.06 -12.96
N ASP A 256 6.17 -2.52 -11.87
CA ASP A 256 5.46 -2.98 -10.67
C ASP A 256 4.73 -1.82 -9.99
N GLN A 257 5.32 -0.62 -9.97
CA GLN A 257 4.64 0.59 -9.50
C GLN A 257 3.45 0.97 -10.39
N ALA A 258 3.60 0.89 -11.71
CA ALA A 258 2.50 1.18 -12.64
C ALA A 258 1.35 0.18 -12.47
N LEU A 259 1.65 -1.10 -12.37
CA LEU A 259 0.66 -2.15 -12.12
C LEU A 259 -0.02 -1.98 -10.76
N SER A 260 0.73 -1.64 -9.72
CA SER A 260 0.18 -1.34 -8.40
C SER A 260 -0.84 -0.20 -8.45
N ARG A 261 -0.51 0.92 -9.15
CA ARG A 261 -1.44 2.05 -9.34
C ARG A 261 -2.69 1.66 -10.14
N GLU A 262 -2.53 0.83 -11.17
CA GLU A 262 -3.66 0.32 -11.95
C GLU A 262 -4.59 -0.53 -11.09
N LEU A 263 -4.05 -1.45 -10.29
CA LEU A 263 -4.82 -2.28 -9.37
C LEU A 263 -5.55 -1.44 -8.32
N ALA A 264 -4.87 -0.41 -7.77
CA ALA A 264 -5.47 0.54 -6.84
C ALA A 264 -6.66 1.28 -7.49
N ALA A 265 -6.49 1.80 -8.69
CA ALA A 265 -7.56 2.48 -9.42
C ALA A 265 -8.73 1.54 -9.75
N ARG A 266 -8.46 0.30 -10.14
CA ARG A 266 -9.51 -0.72 -10.35
C ARG A 266 -10.25 -1.05 -9.07
N SER A 267 -9.54 -1.19 -7.94
CA SER A 267 -10.15 -1.39 -6.62
C SER A 267 -11.14 -0.27 -6.29
N GLU A 268 -10.74 0.98 -6.49
CA GLU A 268 -11.61 2.14 -6.25
C GLU A 268 -12.85 2.13 -7.15
N ALA A 269 -12.68 1.81 -8.44
CA ALA A 269 -13.76 1.83 -9.43
C ALA A 269 -14.85 0.77 -9.19
N ILE A 270 -14.47 -0.39 -8.66
CA ILE A 270 -15.43 -1.49 -8.44
C ILE A 270 -15.92 -1.58 -6.99
N GLY A 271 -15.43 -0.73 -6.09
CA GLY A 271 -15.65 -0.85 -4.66
C GLY A 271 -17.13 -0.90 -4.24
N ASP A 272 -18.04 -0.26 -4.98
CA ASP A 272 -19.48 -0.29 -4.69
C ASP A 272 -20.17 -1.47 -5.37
N SER A 273 -19.66 -1.96 -6.49
CA SER A 273 -20.23 -3.10 -7.20
C SER A 273 -19.75 -4.44 -6.68
N ASP A 274 -18.47 -4.56 -6.36
CA ASP A 274 -17.87 -5.77 -5.81
C ASP A 274 -16.85 -5.40 -4.71
N PRO A 275 -17.31 -5.14 -3.49
CA PRO A 275 -16.46 -4.70 -2.39
C PRO A 275 -15.42 -5.73 -1.96
N GLU A 276 -15.70 -7.03 -2.14
CA GLU A 276 -14.73 -8.08 -1.81
C GLU A 276 -13.57 -8.09 -2.80
N LEU A 277 -13.86 -8.10 -4.11
CA LEU A 277 -12.83 -8.02 -5.13
C LEU A 277 -12.04 -6.71 -5.02
N ALA A 278 -12.69 -5.61 -4.68
CA ALA A 278 -12.01 -4.33 -4.44
C ALA A 278 -10.99 -4.42 -3.29
N ARG A 279 -11.34 -5.03 -2.16
CA ARG A 279 -10.42 -5.29 -1.05
C ARG A 279 -9.25 -6.18 -1.48
N LEU A 280 -9.54 -7.26 -2.21
CA LEU A 280 -8.50 -8.16 -2.72
C LEU A 280 -7.56 -7.46 -3.71
N LEU A 281 -8.07 -6.62 -4.60
CA LEU A 281 -7.25 -5.86 -5.55
C LEU A 281 -6.41 -4.79 -4.86
N SER A 282 -6.91 -4.13 -3.82
CA SER A 282 -6.14 -3.18 -3.03
C SER A 282 -4.98 -3.85 -2.28
N LEU A 283 -5.21 -5.03 -1.72
CA LEU A 283 -4.16 -5.87 -1.12
C LEU A 283 -3.15 -6.33 -2.18
N ALA A 284 -3.63 -6.78 -3.35
CA ALA A 284 -2.76 -7.19 -4.45
C ALA A 284 -1.88 -6.03 -4.94
N ALA A 285 -2.43 -4.81 -5.03
CA ALA A 285 -1.68 -3.62 -5.39
C ALA A 285 -0.48 -3.39 -4.48
N THR A 286 -0.66 -3.50 -3.17
CA THR A 286 0.40 -3.35 -2.17
C THR A 286 1.42 -4.48 -2.23
N ARG A 287 0.98 -5.72 -2.49
CA ARG A 287 1.88 -6.88 -2.65
C ARG A 287 2.73 -6.80 -3.93
N VAL A 288 2.24 -6.14 -4.96
CA VAL A 288 3.00 -5.88 -6.20
C VAL A 288 4.04 -4.79 -5.95
N SER A 289 3.61 -3.64 -5.44
CA SER A 289 4.50 -2.55 -5.03
C SER A 289 3.79 -1.65 -4.01
N PRO A 290 4.42 -1.31 -2.86
CA PRO A 290 3.80 -0.49 -1.82
C PRO A 290 3.77 1.00 -2.23
N THR A 291 2.96 1.35 -3.21
CA THR A 291 2.76 2.75 -3.64
C THR A 291 1.80 3.49 -2.71
N ALA A 292 1.84 4.82 -2.73
CA ALA A 292 0.92 5.64 -1.97
C ALA A 292 -0.54 5.41 -2.42
N GLU A 293 -0.76 5.23 -3.72
CA GLU A 293 -2.08 4.93 -4.29
C GLU A 293 -2.61 3.56 -3.84
N ALA A 294 -1.73 2.54 -3.74
CA ALA A 294 -2.11 1.24 -3.18
C ALA A 294 -2.54 1.35 -1.71
N ARG A 295 -1.81 2.12 -0.90
CA ARG A 295 -2.20 2.39 0.48
C ARG A 295 -3.55 3.12 0.56
N ALA A 296 -3.74 4.16 -0.26
CA ALA A 296 -5.00 4.90 -0.29
C ALA A 296 -6.18 4.02 -0.71
N SER A 297 -5.99 3.16 -1.73
CA SER A 297 -7.04 2.22 -2.16
C SER A 297 -7.39 1.21 -1.06
N MET A 298 -6.42 0.74 -0.26
CA MET A 298 -6.70 -0.10 0.90
C MET A 298 -7.51 0.64 1.96
N LEU A 299 -7.15 1.88 2.29
CA LEU A 299 -7.88 2.70 3.24
C LEU A 299 -9.32 2.96 2.78
N ILE A 300 -9.52 3.28 1.50
CA ILE A 300 -10.85 3.46 0.90
C ILE A 300 -11.65 2.14 0.96
N ALA A 301 -11.03 1.02 0.60
CA ALA A 301 -11.68 -0.28 0.63
C ALA A 301 -12.03 -0.74 2.05
N ALA A 302 -11.17 -0.43 3.04
CA ALA A 302 -11.43 -0.73 4.45
C ALA A 302 -12.51 0.17 5.05
N ALA A 303 -12.60 1.42 4.63
CA ALA A 303 -13.61 2.37 5.09
C ALA A 303 -15.03 2.07 4.55
N ARG A 304 -15.14 1.32 3.45
CA ARG A 304 -16.46 0.99 2.87
C ARG A 304 -17.18 -0.08 3.69
N PRO A 305 -18.47 0.11 3.98
CA PRO A 305 -19.24 -0.83 4.79
C PRO A 305 -19.54 -2.16 4.05
N GLY A 306 -19.56 -2.17 2.73
CA GLY A 306 -19.78 -3.39 1.94
C GLY A 306 -18.65 -4.39 2.11
N VAL A 307 -18.94 -5.60 2.62
CA VAL A 307 -17.92 -6.65 2.84
C VAL A 307 -17.98 -7.76 1.81
N GLY A 308 -19.08 -7.93 1.09
CA GLY A 308 -19.18 -8.91 0.03
C GLY A 308 -20.54 -8.94 -0.66
N THR A 309 -20.56 -9.59 -1.82
CA THR A 309 -21.78 -9.81 -2.61
C THR A 309 -21.92 -11.30 -2.89
N ILE A 310 -23.12 -11.82 -2.67
CA ILE A 310 -23.51 -13.18 -3.02
C ILE A 310 -24.45 -13.09 -4.24
N ALA A 311 -23.98 -13.56 -5.39
CA ALA A 311 -24.83 -13.73 -6.56
C ALA A 311 -25.67 -14.99 -6.37
N THR A 312 -26.96 -14.84 -6.10
CA THR A 312 -27.82 -15.97 -5.78
C THR A 312 -28.19 -16.80 -7.01
N GLY A 313 -28.09 -16.23 -8.21
CA GLY A 313 -28.57 -16.85 -9.44
C GLY A 313 -30.12 -16.80 -9.58
N GLU A 314 -30.81 -16.08 -8.67
CA GLU A 314 -32.22 -15.80 -8.74
C GLU A 314 -32.48 -14.49 -9.49
N ALA A 315 -33.71 -14.30 -9.99
CA ALA A 315 -34.10 -13.04 -10.65
C ALA A 315 -34.26 -11.88 -9.65
N SER A 316 -34.62 -12.20 -8.41
CA SER A 316 -34.68 -11.30 -7.25
C SER A 316 -34.47 -12.07 -5.97
N VAL A 317 -34.15 -11.39 -4.89
CA VAL A 317 -34.14 -11.95 -3.53
C VAL A 317 -35.33 -11.33 -2.78
N ASP A 318 -36.35 -12.13 -2.55
CA ASP A 318 -37.62 -11.70 -1.93
C ASP A 318 -37.60 -11.90 -0.42
N SER A 319 -36.91 -12.91 0.09
CA SER A 319 -36.77 -13.20 1.50
C SER A 319 -35.38 -13.72 1.83
N LEU A 320 -34.87 -13.33 2.97
CA LEU A 320 -33.61 -13.84 3.53
C LEU A 320 -33.74 -13.96 5.06
N ALA A 321 -32.98 -14.91 5.62
CA ALA A 321 -32.89 -15.10 7.06
C ALA A 321 -31.51 -15.62 7.46
N PHE A 322 -30.95 -15.07 8.54
CA PHE A 322 -29.78 -15.66 9.19
C PHE A 322 -30.20 -16.82 10.10
N SER A 323 -29.36 -17.84 10.18
CA SER A 323 -29.44 -18.76 11.31
C SER A 323 -29.02 -18.02 12.60
N PRO A 324 -29.69 -18.25 13.73
CA PRO A 324 -29.38 -17.61 15.00
C PRO A 324 -27.94 -17.83 15.49
N ASP A 325 -27.26 -18.89 15.07
CA ASP A 325 -25.84 -19.14 15.36
C ASP A 325 -24.88 -18.37 14.44
N GLY A 326 -25.40 -17.64 13.45
CA GLY A 326 -24.63 -16.85 12.52
C GLY A 326 -23.84 -17.65 11.47
N SER A 327 -24.02 -18.96 11.36
CA SER A 327 -23.26 -19.79 10.44
C SER A 327 -23.84 -19.83 9.02
N LEU A 328 -25.17 -19.72 8.89
CA LEU A 328 -25.88 -19.86 7.61
C LEU A 328 -26.75 -18.64 7.30
N LEU A 329 -26.91 -18.41 6.01
CA LEU A 329 -27.90 -17.50 5.45
C LEU A 329 -28.81 -18.30 4.50
N ALA A 330 -30.12 -18.19 4.67
CA ALA A 330 -31.09 -18.72 3.73
C ALA A 330 -31.62 -17.60 2.84
N THR A 331 -31.79 -17.88 1.55
CA THR A 331 -32.33 -16.92 0.57
C THR A 331 -33.37 -17.61 -0.30
N THR A 332 -34.37 -16.85 -0.74
CA THR A 332 -35.37 -17.29 -1.72
C THR A 332 -35.85 -16.14 -2.59
N GLY A 333 -36.18 -16.45 -3.83
CA GLY A 333 -36.74 -15.55 -4.83
C GLY A 333 -37.22 -16.34 -6.05
N PRO A 334 -37.85 -15.72 -7.06
CA PRO A 334 -38.22 -16.38 -8.29
C PRO A 334 -37.05 -17.06 -9.00
N PRO A 335 -37.12 -18.32 -9.41
CA PRO A 335 -38.28 -19.17 -9.55
C PRO A 335 -38.80 -19.88 -8.26
N GLY A 336 -38.35 -19.48 -7.08
CA GLY A 336 -38.82 -20.01 -5.82
C GLY A 336 -37.96 -21.10 -5.20
N ARG A 337 -36.70 -21.15 -5.51
CA ARG A 337 -35.72 -22.04 -4.88
C ARG A 337 -35.21 -21.45 -3.58
N VAL A 338 -34.94 -22.30 -2.61
CA VAL A 338 -34.29 -21.90 -1.36
C VAL A 338 -32.85 -22.34 -1.37
N ARG A 339 -31.95 -21.39 -1.21
CA ARG A 339 -30.50 -21.64 -1.12
C ARG A 339 -29.98 -21.35 0.27
N LEU A 340 -29.08 -22.20 0.70
CA LEU A 340 -28.34 -22.02 1.93
C LEU A 340 -26.89 -21.65 1.62
N TRP A 341 -26.40 -20.65 2.33
CA TRP A 341 -25.06 -20.09 2.16
C TRP A 341 -24.32 -20.20 3.48
N ASP A 342 -23.11 -20.71 3.43
CA ASP A 342 -22.15 -20.61 4.53
C ASP A 342 -21.58 -19.19 4.56
N LEU A 343 -21.76 -18.50 5.68
CA LEU A 343 -21.39 -17.09 5.79
C LEU A 343 -19.88 -16.86 5.84
N ALA A 344 -19.12 -17.81 6.40
CA ALA A 344 -17.67 -17.69 6.48
C ALA A 344 -17.01 -17.81 5.10
N SER A 345 -17.46 -18.77 4.27
CA SER A 345 -16.94 -18.97 2.93
C SER A 345 -17.72 -18.24 1.84
N ARG A 346 -18.91 -17.72 2.14
CA ARG A 346 -19.89 -17.12 1.20
C ARG A 346 -20.25 -18.03 0.03
N ARG A 347 -20.13 -19.33 0.22
CA ARG A 347 -20.47 -20.33 -0.79
C ARG A 347 -21.80 -20.98 -0.48
N SER A 348 -22.49 -21.35 -1.55
CA SER A 348 -23.69 -22.15 -1.38
C SER A 348 -23.31 -23.50 -0.79
N THR A 349 -24.00 -23.88 0.30
CA THR A 349 -23.92 -25.20 0.88
C THR A 349 -24.88 -26.15 0.18
N GLY A 350 -25.82 -25.63 -0.62
CA GLY A 350 -26.77 -26.38 -1.42
C GLY A 350 -28.14 -25.72 -1.52
N GLU A 351 -29.04 -26.36 -2.26
CA GLU A 351 -30.42 -25.95 -2.45
C GLU A 351 -31.35 -26.94 -1.72
N LEU A 352 -32.51 -26.46 -1.30
CA LEU A 352 -33.58 -27.33 -0.82
C LEU A 352 -34.37 -27.85 -2.03
N ASP A 353 -34.70 -29.13 -1.98
CA ASP A 353 -35.51 -29.78 -3.03
C ASP A 353 -37.02 -29.42 -2.87
N ALA A 354 -37.30 -28.16 -3.16
CA ALA A 354 -38.66 -27.60 -3.08
C ALA A 354 -38.86 -26.48 -4.10
N ASP A 355 -39.93 -26.63 -4.89
CA ASP A 355 -40.33 -25.65 -5.87
C ASP A 355 -41.19 -24.53 -5.25
N ALA A 356 -41.10 -23.33 -5.87
CA ALA A 356 -41.99 -22.19 -5.61
C ALA A 356 -42.06 -21.69 -4.14
N GLN A 357 -40.94 -21.81 -3.39
CA GLN A 357 -40.86 -21.25 -2.03
C GLN A 357 -40.66 -19.72 -2.10
N ARG A 358 -41.33 -18.98 -1.22
CA ARG A 358 -41.37 -17.53 -1.28
C ARG A 358 -40.94 -16.81 0.00
N ALA A 359 -40.98 -17.49 1.15
CA ALA A 359 -40.48 -16.96 2.40
C ALA A 359 -39.72 -18.04 3.18
N VAL A 360 -38.77 -17.61 3.98
CA VAL A 360 -37.90 -18.46 4.80
C VAL A 360 -37.77 -17.87 6.21
N ALA A 361 -37.66 -18.76 7.20
CA ALA A 361 -37.36 -18.39 8.58
C ALA A 361 -36.64 -19.55 9.28
N PHE A 362 -35.60 -19.26 10.07
CA PHE A 362 -34.94 -20.25 10.93
C PHE A 362 -35.61 -20.36 12.28
N SER A 363 -35.59 -21.56 12.82
CA SER A 363 -35.92 -21.79 14.22
C SER A 363 -34.84 -21.21 15.13
N PRO A 364 -35.20 -20.79 16.37
CA PRO A 364 -34.22 -20.19 17.29
C PRO A 364 -32.99 -21.07 17.64
N ASP A 365 -33.12 -22.38 17.48
CA ASP A 365 -32.03 -23.34 17.70
C ASP A 365 -31.15 -23.58 16.48
N SER A 366 -31.35 -22.86 15.38
CA SER A 366 -30.65 -22.95 14.10
C SER A 366 -30.77 -24.30 13.36
N ARG A 367 -31.61 -25.23 13.86
CA ARG A 367 -31.69 -26.61 13.30
C ARG A 367 -32.78 -26.78 12.27
N THR A 368 -33.85 -26.04 12.41
CA THR A 368 -35.02 -26.15 11.51
C THR A 368 -35.17 -24.89 10.69
N LEU A 369 -35.35 -25.07 9.39
CA LEU A 369 -35.74 -23.98 8.50
C LEU A 369 -37.21 -24.22 8.14
N ALA A 370 -38.03 -23.21 8.30
CA ALA A 370 -39.41 -23.23 7.76
C ALA A 370 -39.45 -22.41 6.47
N THR A 371 -40.21 -22.94 5.50
CA THR A 371 -40.47 -22.28 4.22
C THR A 371 -41.93 -22.32 3.90
N VAL A 372 -42.47 -21.32 3.21
CA VAL A 372 -43.81 -21.34 2.68
C VAL A 372 -43.81 -21.05 1.20
N GLY A 373 -44.49 -21.92 0.45
CA GLY A 373 -44.57 -21.89 -1.00
C GLY A 373 -45.82 -21.21 -1.55
N GLY A 374 -45.88 -21.10 -2.88
CA GLY A 374 -47.06 -20.66 -3.62
C GLY A 374 -48.30 -21.57 -3.46
N ASP A 375 -48.11 -22.79 -2.97
CA ASP A 375 -49.20 -23.72 -2.59
C ASP A 375 -49.75 -23.49 -1.20
N GLY A 376 -49.23 -22.46 -0.48
CA GLY A 376 -49.66 -22.12 0.88
C GLY A 376 -49.21 -23.11 1.94
N ARG A 377 -48.40 -24.10 1.63
CA ARG A 377 -47.93 -25.10 2.59
C ARG A 377 -46.67 -24.62 3.29
N VAL A 378 -46.65 -24.71 4.61
CA VAL A 378 -45.45 -24.55 5.42
C VAL A 378 -44.67 -25.85 5.44
N ARG A 379 -43.46 -25.85 4.98
CA ARG A 379 -42.54 -26.99 4.98
C ARG A 379 -41.43 -26.77 5.99
N PHE A 380 -41.05 -27.84 6.66
CA PHE A 380 -39.93 -27.84 7.63
C PHE A 380 -38.78 -28.65 7.10
N TRP A 381 -37.59 -28.13 7.24
CA TRP A 381 -36.33 -28.68 6.74
C TRP A 381 -35.31 -28.76 7.85
N ASP A 382 -34.53 -29.80 7.89
CA ASP A 382 -33.28 -29.80 8.67
C ASP A 382 -32.28 -28.93 7.99
N ALA A 383 -31.82 -27.88 8.67
CA ALA A 383 -30.92 -26.86 8.09
C ALA A 383 -29.55 -27.43 7.69
N ARG A 384 -29.08 -28.50 8.34
CA ARG A 384 -27.78 -29.10 8.10
C ARG A 384 -27.83 -30.17 7.00
N THR A 385 -28.83 -31.08 7.05
CA THR A 385 -28.98 -32.16 6.07
C THR A 385 -29.70 -31.68 4.81
N ARG A 386 -30.49 -30.60 4.91
CA ARG A 386 -31.38 -30.08 3.85
C ARG A 386 -32.52 -31.02 3.49
N GLU A 387 -32.77 -32.03 4.29
CA GLU A 387 -33.89 -32.95 4.09
C GLU A 387 -35.19 -32.36 4.66
N GLN A 388 -36.26 -32.56 3.94
CA GLN A 388 -37.54 -32.16 4.41
C GLN A 388 -37.99 -33.04 5.60
N SER A 389 -38.15 -32.42 6.76
CA SER A 389 -38.56 -33.10 8.00
C SER A 389 -40.09 -33.17 8.16
N GLY A 390 -40.84 -32.41 7.38
CA GLY A 390 -42.28 -32.41 7.38
C GLY A 390 -42.97 -31.31 6.61
N THR A 391 -44.30 -31.40 6.52
CA THR A 391 -45.13 -30.37 5.88
C THR A 391 -46.38 -30.17 6.78
N ALA A 392 -46.74 -28.96 6.99
CA ALA A 392 -48.01 -28.61 7.64
C ALA A 392 -49.16 -28.49 6.62
N GLU A 393 -50.38 -28.44 7.12
CA GLU A 393 -51.54 -28.17 6.28
C GLU A 393 -51.46 -26.78 5.61
N PRO A 394 -52.00 -26.61 4.39
CA PRO A 394 -51.92 -25.37 3.66
C PRO A 394 -52.63 -24.20 4.37
N VAL A 395 -52.15 -22.99 4.20
CA VAL A 395 -52.87 -21.76 4.50
C VAL A 395 -54.02 -21.61 3.49
N ASP A 396 -55.23 -21.38 3.93
CA ASP A 396 -56.35 -21.12 3.04
C ASP A 396 -56.59 -19.62 2.90
N PRO A 397 -56.89 -19.12 1.71
CA PRO A 397 -56.82 -19.73 0.39
C PRO A 397 -55.39 -19.93 -0.10
N VAL A 398 -55.20 -20.87 -1.05
CA VAL A 398 -53.92 -21.17 -1.63
C VAL A 398 -53.40 -19.98 -2.45
N HIS A 399 -52.10 -19.68 -2.31
CA HIS A 399 -51.41 -18.66 -3.08
C HIS A 399 -51.28 -19.08 -4.55
N THR A 400 -51.51 -18.16 -5.48
CA THR A 400 -51.19 -18.34 -6.89
C THR A 400 -49.82 -17.76 -7.23
N ALA A 401 -49.29 -18.05 -8.41
CA ALA A 401 -47.99 -17.53 -8.84
C ALA A 401 -47.93 -15.98 -8.84
N ASP A 402 -49.07 -15.34 -9.00
CA ASP A 402 -49.17 -13.86 -9.06
C ASP A 402 -49.42 -13.22 -7.68
N THR A 403 -49.49 -13.98 -6.59
CA THR A 403 -49.65 -13.43 -5.23
C THR A 403 -48.28 -13.10 -4.63
N PRO A 404 -48.14 -12.03 -3.87
CA PRO A 404 -46.90 -11.67 -3.18
C PRO A 404 -46.44 -12.75 -2.21
N ALA A 405 -45.15 -12.74 -1.89
CA ALA A 405 -44.59 -13.63 -0.89
C ALA A 405 -45.31 -13.51 0.44
N PRO A 406 -45.80 -14.61 1.04
CA PRO A 406 -46.37 -14.59 2.37
C PRO A 406 -45.29 -14.22 3.40
N SER A 407 -45.71 -13.71 4.56
CA SER A 407 -44.82 -13.57 5.69
C SER A 407 -44.77 -14.85 6.52
N LEU A 408 -43.60 -15.15 7.11
CA LEU A 408 -43.35 -16.32 7.91
C LEU A 408 -42.50 -15.94 9.13
N ALA A 409 -42.84 -16.41 10.32
CA ALA A 409 -42.08 -16.14 11.53
C ALA A 409 -42.16 -17.31 12.52
N PHE A 410 -41.06 -17.66 13.19
CA PHE A 410 -41.01 -18.52 14.35
C PHE A 410 -41.25 -17.72 15.62
N SER A 411 -41.96 -18.35 16.58
CA SER A 411 -41.92 -17.86 17.96
C SER A 411 -40.53 -18.02 18.57
N PRO A 412 -40.11 -17.16 19.52
CA PRO A 412 -38.77 -17.22 20.13
C PRO A 412 -38.48 -18.52 20.89
N ASP A 413 -39.50 -19.26 21.33
CA ASP A 413 -39.39 -20.57 21.96
C ASP A 413 -39.29 -21.72 20.95
N GLY A 414 -39.42 -21.42 19.65
CA GLY A 414 -39.34 -22.41 18.56
C GLY A 414 -40.52 -23.35 18.44
N ARG A 415 -41.58 -23.19 19.25
CA ARG A 415 -42.69 -24.12 19.28
C ARG A 415 -43.80 -23.76 18.30
N THR A 416 -43.92 -22.49 17.93
CA THR A 416 -44.98 -22.00 17.05
C THR A 416 -44.39 -21.37 15.79
N VAL A 417 -45.02 -21.62 14.65
CA VAL A 417 -44.78 -20.91 13.40
C VAL A 417 -46.04 -20.17 13.00
N ALA A 418 -45.89 -18.91 12.61
CA ALA A 418 -46.95 -18.08 12.06
C ALA A 418 -46.73 -17.85 10.57
N ALA A 419 -47.76 -17.99 9.75
CA ALA A 419 -47.72 -17.63 8.33
C ALA A 419 -48.97 -16.84 7.93
N GLY A 420 -48.76 -15.84 7.07
CA GLY A 420 -49.83 -14.97 6.57
C GLY A 420 -50.45 -15.49 5.28
N SER A 421 -51.80 -15.34 5.16
CA SER A 421 -52.56 -15.63 3.94
C SER A 421 -52.87 -14.36 3.14
N PRO A 422 -53.01 -14.42 1.81
CA PRO A 422 -53.37 -13.27 0.98
C PRO A 422 -54.69 -12.61 1.32
N ASP A 423 -55.65 -13.41 1.83
CA ASP A 423 -56.99 -12.94 2.27
C ASP A 423 -56.97 -12.20 3.62
N GLY A 424 -55.77 -12.20 4.26
CA GLY A 424 -55.57 -11.43 5.50
C GLY A 424 -55.59 -12.23 6.78
N GLY A 425 -55.72 -13.55 6.72
CA GLY A 425 -55.60 -14.43 7.87
C GLY A 425 -54.11 -14.69 8.23
N VAL A 426 -53.82 -14.72 9.54
CA VAL A 426 -52.57 -15.24 10.05
C VAL A 426 -52.83 -16.55 10.77
N GLN A 427 -52.34 -17.64 10.24
CA GLN A 427 -52.49 -18.97 10.82
C GLN A 427 -51.24 -19.32 11.64
N LEU A 428 -51.48 -19.97 12.78
CA LEU A 428 -50.45 -20.49 13.67
C LEU A 428 -50.40 -22.03 13.59
N TRP A 429 -49.16 -22.59 13.64
CA TRP A 429 -48.95 -24.04 13.72
C TRP A 429 -48.03 -24.36 14.89
N ASP A 430 -48.31 -25.50 15.53
CA ASP A 430 -47.36 -26.14 16.42
C ASP A 430 -46.30 -26.85 15.60
N VAL A 431 -45.02 -26.54 15.87
CA VAL A 431 -43.86 -27.03 15.09
C VAL A 431 -43.67 -28.52 15.29
N ALA A 432 -43.90 -29.06 16.48
CA ALA A 432 -43.66 -30.48 16.79
C ALA A 432 -44.74 -31.36 16.16
N THR A 433 -45.99 -30.98 16.29
CA THR A 433 -47.12 -31.76 15.74
C THR A 433 -47.46 -31.38 14.30
N ARG A 434 -47.05 -30.21 13.84
CA ARG A 434 -47.30 -29.65 12.49
C ARG A 434 -48.80 -29.42 12.22
N THR A 435 -49.56 -29.25 13.26
CA THR A 435 -51.03 -29.03 13.21
C THR A 435 -51.34 -27.57 13.43
N ARG A 436 -52.45 -27.12 12.84
CA ARG A 436 -52.96 -25.77 13.09
C ARG A 436 -53.33 -25.60 14.56
N THR A 437 -52.96 -24.48 15.14
CA THR A 437 -53.31 -24.12 16.49
C THR A 437 -54.41 -23.09 16.48
N GLY A 438 -55.68 -23.55 16.45
CA GLY A 438 -56.89 -22.72 16.51
C GLY A 438 -57.27 -21.99 15.24
N ALA A 439 -58.24 -21.05 15.33
CA ALA A 439 -58.72 -20.27 14.20
C ALA A 439 -57.69 -19.25 13.74
N PRO A 440 -57.67 -18.86 12.44
CA PRO A 440 -56.82 -17.78 11.93
C PRO A 440 -57.10 -16.45 12.61
N LEU A 441 -56.05 -15.67 12.83
CA LEU A 441 -56.19 -14.26 13.24
C LEU A 441 -56.52 -13.45 11.98
N THR A 442 -57.74 -12.86 11.96
CA THR A 442 -58.28 -12.22 10.75
C THR A 442 -58.31 -10.70 10.86
N GLY A 443 -58.40 -10.01 9.74
CA GLY A 443 -58.65 -8.58 9.66
C GLY A 443 -57.68 -7.78 8.83
N HIS A 444 -56.70 -8.38 8.22
CA HIS A 444 -55.73 -7.73 7.30
C HIS A 444 -55.86 -8.32 5.88
N ARG A 445 -55.26 -7.62 4.91
CA ARG A 445 -54.95 -8.17 3.60
C ARG A 445 -53.42 -8.13 3.43
N TYR A 446 -52.85 -9.20 2.94
CA TYR A 446 -51.38 -9.35 2.79
C TYR A 446 -50.61 -9.07 4.10
N PRO A 447 -50.87 -9.79 5.17
CA PRO A 447 -50.34 -9.49 6.48
C PRO A 447 -48.83 -9.66 6.55
N ALA A 448 -48.15 -8.76 7.29
CA ALA A 448 -46.85 -9.01 7.87
C ALA A 448 -46.97 -9.22 9.37
N MET A 449 -45.98 -9.90 9.94
CA MET A 449 -46.04 -10.23 11.36
C MET A 449 -44.65 -10.33 11.96
N ALA A 450 -44.61 -10.11 13.29
CA ALA A 450 -43.42 -10.35 14.11
C ALA A 450 -43.88 -10.79 15.51
N PHE A 451 -43.17 -11.75 16.11
CA PHE A 451 -43.34 -12.10 17.52
C PHE A 451 -42.54 -11.16 18.41
N SER A 452 -43.10 -10.87 19.59
CA SER A 452 -42.32 -10.24 20.66
C SER A 452 -41.19 -11.18 21.13
N PRO A 453 -40.06 -10.67 21.66
CA PRO A 453 -38.98 -11.52 22.11
C PRO A 453 -39.30 -12.52 23.21
N ASP A 454 -40.33 -12.24 24.03
CA ASP A 454 -40.85 -13.17 25.03
C ASP A 454 -41.88 -14.17 24.47
N GLY A 455 -42.24 -14.02 23.19
CA GLY A 455 -43.20 -14.87 22.50
C GLY A 455 -44.68 -14.67 22.91
N ALA A 456 -44.96 -13.73 23.82
CA ALA A 456 -46.29 -13.52 24.35
C ALA A 456 -47.21 -12.73 23.40
N VAL A 457 -46.65 -11.83 22.61
CA VAL A 457 -47.37 -10.95 21.70
C VAL A 457 -47.02 -11.23 20.25
N LEU A 458 -47.99 -11.26 19.37
CA LEU A 458 -47.80 -11.22 17.92
C LEU A 458 -48.30 -9.88 17.39
N ALA A 459 -47.45 -9.09 16.78
CA ALA A 459 -47.84 -7.90 16.05
C ALA A 459 -48.10 -8.26 14.58
N THR A 460 -49.24 -7.79 14.04
CA THR A 460 -49.62 -7.97 12.64
C THR A 460 -49.96 -6.62 12.01
N THR A 461 -49.66 -6.47 10.73
CA THR A 461 -50.01 -5.27 9.95
C THR A 461 -50.33 -5.70 8.51
N GLY A 462 -51.15 -4.93 7.81
CA GLY A 462 -51.57 -5.26 6.44
C GLY A 462 -51.88 -4.04 5.59
N ASN A 463 -52.31 -4.23 4.35
CA ASN A 463 -52.65 -3.17 3.41
C ASN A 463 -53.89 -2.37 3.80
N ASP A 464 -54.67 -2.81 4.81
CA ASP A 464 -55.73 -2.07 5.43
C ASP A 464 -55.24 -0.83 6.22
N GLY A 465 -53.92 -0.64 6.28
CA GLY A 465 -53.28 0.46 6.96
C GLY A 465 -53.28 0.34 8.48
N THR A 466 -53.52 -0.85 9.04
CA THR A 466 -53.63 -1.03 10.49
C THR A 466 -52.49 -1.88 11.06
N VAL A 467 -52.24 -1.68 12.37
CA VAL A 467 -51.44 -2.58 13.22
C VAL A 467 -52.32 -3.17 14.29
N ARG A 468 -52.25 -4.48 14.51
CA ARG A 468 -52.96 -5.19 15.57
C ARG A 468 -51.98 -5.98 16.40
N PHE A 469 -52.27 -6.09 17.69
CA PHE A 469 -51.49 -6.88 18.63
C PHE A 469 -52.35 -8.02 19.14
N TRP A 470 -51.80 -9.20 19.22
CA TRP A 470 -52.49 -10.42 19.60
C TRP A 470 -51.75 -11.10 20.73
N ASP A 471 -52.49 -11.53 21.75
CA ASP A 471 -51.97 -12.45 22.74
C ASP A 471 -51.84 -13.85 22.13
N VAL A 472 -50.64 -14.41 22.10
CA VAL A 472 -50.32 -15.66 21.40
C VAL A 472 -51.02 -16.85 22.09
N GLY A 473 -51.16 -16.83 23.42
CA GLY A 473 -51.77 -17.89 24.21
C GLY A 473 -53.28 -17.95 24.05
N THR A 474 -53.97 -16.82 24.21
CA THR A 474 -55.45 -16.70 24.12
C THR A 474 -55.93 -16.45 22.70
N ARG A 475 -55.04 -15.94 21.81
CA ARG A 475 -55.31 -15.49 20.43
C ARG A 475 -56.32 -14.32 20.38
N GLY A 476 -56.55 -13.69 21.47
CA GLY A 476 -57.36 -12.47 21.57
C GLY A 476 -56.59 -11.25 21.07
N GLN A 477 -57.27 -10.34 20.36
CA GLN A 477 -56.68 -9.05 20.04
C GLN A 477 -56.48 -8.25 21.33
N ILE A 478 -55.29 -7.70 21.50
CA ILE A 478 -54.93 -6.87 22.63
C ILE A 478 -55.26 -5.41 22.28
N GLY A 479 -56.36 -4.89 22.86
CA GLY A 479 -56.76 -3.50 22.66
C GLY A 479 -57.32 -3.17 21.27
N ASP A 480 -57.43 -1.88 20.98
CA ASP A 480 -58.00 -1.38 19.73
C ASP A 480 -56.97 -1.47 18.55
N THR A 481 -57.51 -1.50 17.36
CA THR A 481 -56.73 -1.45 16.11
C THR A 481 -56.12 -0.07 15.92
N ALA A 482 -54.85 0.00 15.71
CA ALA A 482 -54.14 1.25 15.47
C ALA A 482 -53.96 1.50 13.97
N THR A 483 -54.13 2.74 13.52
CA THR A 483 -53.89 3.12 12.11
C THR A 483 -52.40 3.41 11.90
N ALA A 484 -51.75 2.58 11.10
CA ALA A 484 -50.30 2.65 10.89
C ALA A 484 -49.89 3.45 9.63
N HIS A 485 -50.70 3.42 8.60
CA HIS A 485 -50.41 4.11 7.33
C HIS A 485 -51.73 4.35 6.54
N VAL A 486 -51.62 5.08 5.45
CA VAL A 486 -52.77 5.23 4.54
C VAL A 486 -53.03 3.88 3.86
N ALA A 487 -54.27 3.39 3.99
CA ALA A 487 -54.68 2.15 3.34
C ALA A 487 -54.52 2.27 1.81
N ASP A 488 -53.95 1.26 1.20
CA ASP A 488 -53.82 1.14 -0.27
C ASP A 488 -54.36 -0.24 -0.69
N GLU A 489 -55.65 -0.30 -0.90
CA GLU A 489 -56.34 -1.54 -1.29
C GLU A 489 -55.94 -2.04 -2.67
N ALA A 490 -55.33 -1.18 -3.52
CA ALA A 490 -54.83 -1.55 -4.84
C ALA A 490 -53.46 -2.18 -4.77
N ALA A 491 -52.66 -1.94 -3.71
CA ALA A 491 -51.38 -2.56 -3.53
C ALA A 491 -51.51 -4.08 -3.28
N ARG A 492 -50.81 -4.84 -4.07
CA ARG A 492 -50.76 -6.32 -3.90
C ARG A 492 -49.68 -6.79 -2.94
N VAL A 493 -48.91 -5.90 -2.33
CA VAL A 493 -47.83 -6.18 -1.38
C VAL A 493 -48.16 -5.55 -0.03
N GLY A 494 -47.88 -6.24 1.08
CA GLY A 494 -48.09 -5.76 2.42
C GLY A 494 -46.88 -4.99 2.99
N PRO A 495 -47.05 -4.31 4.13
CA PRO A 495 -45.99 -3.73 4.91
C PRO A 495 -45.03 -4.79 5.49
N SER A 496 -44.00 -4.35 6.23
CA SER A 496 -43.12 -5.24 7.01
C SER A 496 -43.09 -4.79 8.46
N ALA A 497 -42.90 -5.73 9.39
CA ALA A 497 -42.83 -5.45 10.82
C ALA A 497 -41.61 -6.11 11.47
N SER A 498 -41.08 -5.46 12.50
CA SER A 498 -39.98 -6.00 13.32
C SER A 498 -40.12 -5.50 14.76
N PHE A 499 -39.94 -6.38 15.74
CA PHE A 499 -39.86 -6.00 17.15
C PHE A 499 -38.45 -5.54 17.54
N SER A 500 -38.41 -4.56 18.45
CA SER A 500 -37.16 -4.28 19.17
C SER A 500 -36.83 -5.46 20.11
N PRO A 501 -35.54 -5.74 20.37
CA PRO A 501 -35.13 -6.86 21.23
C PRO A 501 -35.61 -6.75 22.69
N ASP A 502 -35.94 -5.56 23.16
CA ASP A 502 -36.52 -5.33 24.48
C ASP A 502 -38.04 -5.55 24.53
N GLY A 503 -38.67 -5.85 23.39
CA GLY A 503 -40.09 -6.12 23.26
C GLY A 503 -41.03 -4.92 23.40
N ARG A 504 -40.49 -3.71 23.58
CA ARG A 504 -41.28 -2.49 23.86
C ARG A 504 -41.75 -1.78 22.60
N THR A 505 -41.07 -1.94 21.51
CA THR A 505 -41.33 -1.18 20.29
C THR A 505 -41.49 -2.13 19.07
N VAL A 506 -42.42 -1.81 18.19
CA VAL A 506 -42.56 -2.45 16.87
C VAL A 506 -42.30 -1.40 15.80
N ALA A 507 -41.40 -1.70 14.87
CA ALA A 507 -41.21 -0.93 13.66
C ALA A 507 -42.07 -1.49 12.54
N VAL A 508 -42.79 -0.63 11.83
CA VAL A 508 -43.60 -0.97 10.67
C VAL A 508 -43.17 -0.14 9.49
N ALA A 509 -42.57 -0.79 8.50
CA ALA A 509 -42.22 -0.19 7.23
C ALA A 509 -43.40 -0.32 6.27
N SER A 510 -43.92 0.81 5.85
CA SER A 510 -45.17 0.89 5.09
C SER A 510 -44.93 1.15 3.62
N ILE A 511 -45.90 0.76 2.78
CA ILE A 511 -45.86 0.98 1.33
C ILE A 511 -45.97 2.46 0.92
N ASP A 512 -46.29 3.35 1.87
CA ASP A 512 -46.27 4.81 1.68
C ASP A 512 -44.86 5.44 1.69
N GLY A 513 -43.84 4.64 1.87
CA GLY A 513 -42.45 5.11 1.92
C GLY A 513 -42.01 5.60 3.31
N VAL A 514 -42.69 5.21 4.35
CA VAL A 514 -42.46 5.68 5.71
C VAL A 514 -42.37 4.51 6.69
N THR A 515 -41.44 4.57 7.63
CA THR A 515 -41.38 3.62 8.74
C THR A 515 -41.87 4.29 10.01
N ARG A 516 -42.77 3.64 10.73
CA ARG A 516 -43.34 4.13 12.00
C ARG A 516 -42.98 3.18 13.12
N LEU A 517 -42.71 3.75 14.29
CA LEU A 517 -42.45 3.00 15.53
C LEU A 517 -43.68 3.05 16.42
N TRP A 518 -44.00 1.90 17.04
CA TRP A 518 -45.18 1.74 17.88
C TRP A 518 -44.77 1.21 19.25
N ASP A 519 -45.20 1.86 20.31
CA ASP A 519 -45.07 1.35 21.67
C ASP A 519 -46.11 0.22 21.89
N VAL A 520 -45.64 -0.94 22.32
CA VAL A 520 -46.42 -2.16 22.44
C VAL A 520 -47.41 -2.07 23.61
N ALA A 521 -47.05 -1.41 24.71
CA ALA A 521 -47.87 -1.28 25.90
C ALA A 521 -49.01 -0.27 25.71
N THR A 522 -48.67 0.90 25.15
CA THR A 522 -49.64 1.98 24.93
C THR A 522 -50.37 1.88 23.58
N ARG A 523 -49.77 1.15 22.62
CA ARG A 523 -50.28 1.02 21.24
C ARG A 523 -50.34 2.33 20.49
N GLN A 524 -49.51 3.28 20.91
CA GLN A 524 -49.39 4.58 20.26
C GLN A 524 -48.15 4.68 19.42
N GLN A 525 -48.18 5.52 18.40
CA GLN A 525 -47.02 5.82 17.60
C GLN A 525 -45.97 6.57 18.45
N VAL A 526 -44.72 6.11 18.40
CA VAL A 526 -43.59 6.71 19.10
C VAL A 526 -42.95 7.77 18.21
N GLY A 527 -43.25 9.03 18.47
CA GLY A 527 -42.65 10.17 17.81
C GLY A 527 -42.96 10.33 16.32
N ALA A 528 -42.15 11.12 15.61
CA ALA A 528 -42.38 11.35 14.18
C ALA A 528 -41.97 10.11 13.35
N PRO A 529 -42.66 9.88 12.22
CA PRO A 529 -42.29 8.80 11.28
C PRO A 529 -40.89 8.98 10.69
N LEU A 530 -40.23 7.88 10.42
CA LEU A 530 -38.92 7.85 9.72
C LEU A 530 -39.18 8.00 8.21
N THR A 531 -38.78 9.13 7.64
CA THR A 531 -38.96 9.44 6.22
C THR A 531 -37.57 9.43 5.55
N GLY A 532 -37.31 8.57 4.60
CA GLY A 532 -35.99 8.50 4.03
C GLY A 532 -35.82 7.51 2.91
N TYR A 533 -36.90 6.92 2.43
CA TYR A 533 -36.87 6.09 1.25
C TYR A 533 -37.92 6.52 0.22
N THR A 534 -37.59 6.28 -1.07
CA THR A 534 -38.44 6.71 -2.17
C THR A 534 -39.67 5.82 -2.33
N ARG A 535 -40.85 6.45 -2.43
CA ARG A 535 -42.07 5.75 -2.80
C ARG A 535 -42.13 5.57 -4.31
N PRO A 536 -42.26 4.34 -4.82
CA PRO A 536 -42.45 4.13 -6.25
C PRO A 536 -43.84 4.46 -6.72
N GLU A 537 -44.02 4.82 -7.98
CA GLU A 537 -45.34 4.98 -8.60
C GLU A 537 -46.13 3.68 -8.64
N ARG A 538 -45.46 2.54 -8.69
CA ARG A 538 -46.02 1.19 -8.54
C ARG A 538 -45.23 0.41 -7.52
N VAL A 539 -45.91 -0.02 -6.46
CA VAL A 539 -45.33 -0.88 -5.41
C VAL A 539 -45.24 -2.32 -5.93
N THR A 540 -44.08 -2.76 -6.26
CA THR A 540 -43.83 -4.13 -6.77
C THR A 540 -43.17 -5.05 -5.76
N LEU A 541 -42.63 -4.48 -4.65
CA LEU A 541 -41.91 -5.20 -3.64
C LEU A 541 -42.34 -4.76 -2.25
N ARG A 542 -42.34 -5.70 -1.29
CA ARG A 542 -42.61 -5.40 0.13
C ARG A 542 -41.47 -4.54 0.68
N PRO A 543 -41.73 -3.40 1.34
CA PRO A 543 -40.73 -2.69 2.11
C PRO A 543 -40.17 -3.62 3.20
N SER A 544 -38.91 -3.47 3.58
CA SER A 544 -38.33 -4.32 4.61
C SER A 544 -37.72 -3.50 5.74
N VAL A 545 -37.84 -4.03 6.97
CA VAL A 545 -37.34 -3.41 8.19
C VAL A 545 -36.84 -4.46 9.17
N ALA A 546 -35.72 -4.17 9.83
CA ALA A 546 -35.15 -5.04 10.85
C ALA A 546 -34.47 -4.21 11.95
N PHE A 547 -34.58 -4.64 13.20
CA PHE A 547 -33.80 -4.13 14.32
C PHE A 547 -32.48 -4.89 14.44
N SER A 548 -31.42 -4.19 14.84
CA SER A 548 -30.17 -4.83 15.29
C SER A 548 -30.39 -5.59 16.60
N ALA A 549 -29.55 -6.58 16.87
CA ALA A 549 -29.65 -7.42 18.06
C ALA A 549 -29.56 -6.63 19.39
N ASP A 550 -28.90 -5.48 19.40
CA ASP A 550 -28.83 -4.57 20.56
C ASP A 550 -29.98 -3.56 20.63
N GLY A 551 -30.87 -3.56 19.63
CA GLY A 551 -32.06 -2.69 19.54
C GLY A 551 -31.78 -1.22 19.26
N ARG A 552 -30.51 -0.84 19.04
CA ARG A 552 -30.10 0.56 18.84
C ARG A 552 -30.27 1.04 17.41
N THR A 553 -30.09 0.12 16.46
CA THR A 553 -30.13 0.41 15.04
C THR A 553 -31.32 -0.25 14.37
N LEU A 554 -31.94 0.48 13.45
CA LEU A 554 -32.99 -0.03 12.59
C LEU A 554 -32.52 0.10 11.14
N ALA A 555 -32.66 -0.95 10.35
CA ALA A 555 -32.37 -0.91 8.92
C ALA A 555 -33.66 -0.93 8.10
N THR A 556 -33.72 -0.13 7.04
CA THR A 556 -34.84 -0.08 6.11
C THR A 556 -34.36 -0.18 4.67
N GLY A 557 -34.95 -1.10 3.90
CA GLY A 557 -34.67 -1.25 2.48
C GLY A 557 -35.53 -0.32 1.63
N SER A 558 -34.94 0.32 0.61
CA SER A 558 -35.59 1.27 -0.28
C SER A 558 -35.78 0.75 -1.70
N HIS A 559 -36.77 1.31 -2.41
CA HIS A 559 -37.04 1.02 -3.82
C HIS A 559 -36.00 1.59 -4.79
N ASP A 560 -35.17 2.53 -4.36
CA ASP A 560 -34.07 3.08 -5.15
C ASP A 560 -32.79 2.23 -5.08
N GLY A 561 -32.85 1.09 -4.39
CA GLY A 561 -31.71 0.20 -4.21
C GLY A 561 -30.80 0.56 -3.03
N THR A 562 -31.18 1.56 -2.25
CA THR A 562 -30.44 1.97 -1.05
C THR A 562 -30.97 1.31 0.22
N VAL A 563 -30.14 1.30 1.26
CA VAL A 563 -30.55 0.86 2.61
C VAL A 563 -30.22 1.98 3.59
N SER A 564 -31.23 2.44 4.31
CA SER A 564 -31.06 3.47 5.35
C SER A 564 -30.94 2.85 6.73
N LEU A 565 -30.01 3.35 7.52
CA LEU A 565 -29.81 2.99 8.92
C LEU A 565 -30.34 4.12 9.80
N TRP A 566 -30.96 3.76 10.93
CA TRP A 566 -31.62 4.69 11.83
C TRP A 566 -31.23 4.41 13.27
N ASN A 567 -30.97 5.44 14.04
CA ASN A 567 -30.93 5.33 15.49
C ASN A 567 -32.36 5.15 16.02
N ALA A 568 -32.66 4.00 16.59
CA ALA A 568 -33.99 3.65 17.00
C ALA A 568 -34.54 4.56 18.13
N ALA A 569 -33.72 4.96 19.09
CA ALA A 569 -34.11 5.79 20.22
C ALA A 569 -34.35 7.26 19.81
N ARG A 570 -33.46 7.80 18.93
CA ARG A 570 -33.55 9.20 18.49
C ARG A 570 -34.41 9.39 17.25
N ARG A 571 -34.64 8.31 16.50
CA ARG A 571 -35.37 8.31 15.22
C ARG A 571 -34.67 9.17 14.15
N GLU A 572 -33.37 9.21 14.20
CA GLU A 572 -32.51 9.95 13.27
C GLU A 572 -31.79 8.98 12.34
N ARG A 573 -31.58 9.39 11.10
CA ARG A 573 -30.82 8.57 10.14
C ARG A 573 -29.36 8.53 10.56
N ILE A 574 -28.78 7.34 10.54
CA ILE A 574 -27.35 7.12 10.75
C ILE A 574 -26.64 7.23 9.40
N GLY A 575 -25.93 8.32 9.17
CA GLY A 575 -25.12 8.53 7.98
C GLY A 575 -25.91 8.61 6.67
N GLU A 576 -25.22 8.40 5.56
CA GLU A 576 -25.83 8.29 4.21
C GLU A 576 -26.36 6.88 3.98
N PRO A 577 -27.34 6.69 3.10
CA PRO A 577 -27.83 5.36 2.75
C PRO A 577 -26.71 4.49 2.18
N LEU A 578 -26.71 3.19 2.52
CA LEU A 578 -25.82 2.21 1.96
C LEU A 578 -26.17 2.02 0.47
N VAL A 579 -25.23 2.26 -0.42
CA VAL A 579 -25.40 2.20 -1.86
C VAL A 579 -24.67 0.98 -2.42
N GLY A 580 -25.34 0.29 -3.35
CA GLY A 580 -24.68 -0.86 -3.99
C GLY A 580 -25.64 -1.72 -4.79
N HIS A 581 -26.88 -1.95 -4.32
CA HIS A 581 -27.87 -2.61 -5.13
C HIS A 581 -28.34 -1.72 -6.29
N THR A 582 -28.58 -2.33 -7.43
CA THR A 582 -28.99 -1.63 -8.66
C THR A 582 -30.51 -1.63 -8.87
N ARG A 583 -31.24 -2.31 -7.98
CA ARG A 583 -32.71 -2.45 -8.01
C ARG A 583 -33.25 -2.46 -6.58
N PRO A 584 -34.57 -2.33 -6.41
CA PRO A 584 -35.24 -2.28 -5.10
C PRO A 584 -34.78 -3.36 -4.12
N VAL A 585 -34.56 -2.95 -2.86
CA VAL A 585 -34.19 -3.83 -1.75
C VAL A 585 -35.46 -4.34 -1.08
N GLY A 586 -35.69 -5.65 -1.14
CA GLY A 586 -36.92 -6.33 -0.63
C GLY A 586 -36.75 -7.06 0.69
N ALA A 587 -35.51 -7.32 1.09
CA ALA A 587 -35.22 -8.04 2.32
C ALA A 587 -34.04 -7.44 3.05
N VAL A 588 -34.13 -7.23 4.35
CA VAL A 588 -33.04 -6.83 5.24
C VAL A 588 -33.06 -7.70 6.49
N ALA A 589 -31.91 -8.12 6.97
CA ALA A 589 -31.76 -8.80 8.24
C ALA A 589 -30.42 -8.52 8.87
N PHE A 590 -30.40 -8.33 10.19
CA PHE A 590 -29.15 -8.26 10.95
C PHE A 590 -28.65 -9.65 11.31
N GLY A 591 -27.37 -9.85 11.23
CA GLY A 591 -26.70 -11.01 11.79
C GLY A 591 -26.78 -11.00 13.33
N PRO A 592 -26.68 -12.18 13.95
CA PRO A 592 -26.74 -12.28 15.43
C PRO A 592 -25.54 -11.62 16.12
N ASP A 593 -24.47 -11.32 15.38
CA ASP A 593 -23.30 -10.56 15.85
C ASP A 593 -23.60 -9.05 16.07
N GLY A 594 -24.76 -8.58 15.59
CA GLY A 594 -25.16 -7.17 15.62
C GLY A 594 -24.30 -6.25 14.72
N ARG A 595 -23.32 -6.79 13.99
CA ARG A 595 -22.39 -6.06 13.10
C ARG A 595 -22.68 -6.29 11.62
N THR A 596 -23.11 -7.50 11.28
CA THR A 596 -23.37 -7.85 9.89
C THR A 596 -24.81 -7.55 9.54
N LEU A 597 -25.04 -6.82 8.46
CA LEU A 597 -26.34 -6.63 7.84
C LEU A 597 -26.34 -7.34 6.49
N ALA A 598 -27.33 -8.19 6.24
CA ALA A 598 -27.59 -8.75 4.93
C ALA A 598 -28.77 -8.04 4.28
N THR A 599 -28.66 -7.73 3.01
CA THR A 599 -29.71 -7.11 2.21
C THR A 599 -29.88 -7.87 0.89
N GLY A 600 -31.12 -8.16 0.54
CA GLY A 600 -31.49 -8.86 -0.68
C GLY A 600 -32.33 -7.95 -1.59
N ALA A 601 -32.06 -7.96 -2.88
CA ALA A 601 -32.70 -7.06 -3.83
C ALA A 601 -33.17 -7.74 -5.10
N GLN A 602 -33.95 -7.00 -5.89
CA GLN A 602 -34.43 -7.41 -7.22
C GLN A 602 -33.31 -7.47 -8.28
N ASP A 603 -32.06 -7.17 -7.94
CA ASP A 603 -30.90 -7.40 -8.80
C ASP A 603 -30.37 -8.85 -8.69
N GLY A 604 -31.05 -9.69 -7.89
CA GLY A 604 -30.65 -11.08 -7.72
C GLY A 604 -29.42 -11.26 -6.83
N THR A 605 -29.03 -10.24 -6.09
CA THR A 605 -27.85 -10.30 -5.20
C THR A 605 -28.26 -10.17 -3.73
N VAL A 606 -27.48 -10.79 -2.87
CA VAL A 606 -27.40 -10.46 -1.46
C VAL A 606 -26.09 -9.71 -1.22
N ARG A 607 -26.19 -8.58 -0.54
CA ARG A 607 -25.02 -7.83 -0.06
C ARG A 607 -24.86 -7.96 1.44
N LEU A 608 -23.63 -8.14 1.85
CA LEU A 608 -23.25 -8.15 3.25
C LEU A 608 -22.52 -6.84 3.57
N TRP A 609 -22.89 -6.23 4.67
CA TRP A 609 -22.39 -4.95 5.13
C TRP A 609 -21.84 -5.13 6.55
N ASP A 610 -20.62 -4.67 6.81
CA ASP A 610 -20.12 -4.51 8.16
C ASP A 610 -20.56 -3.14 8.67
N ILE A 611 -21.48 -3.14 9.56
CA ILE A 611 -22.01 -1.92 10.19
C ILE A 611 -21.42 -1.65 11.57
N GLY A 612 -20.56 -2.53 12.10
CA GLY A 612 -19.99 -2.41 13.44
C GLY A 612 -18.73 -1.55 13.52
N GLY A 613 -17.96 -1.45 12.43
CA GLY A 613 -16.71 -0.68 12.38
C GLY A 613 -16.84 0.73 11.78
N HIS A 614 -17.98 1.05 11.18
CA HIS A 614 -18.19 2.28 10.42
C HIS A 614 -19.27 3.18 11.02
N HIS A 615 -19.73 2.83 12.23
CA HIS A 615 -20.79 3.58 12.84
C HIS A 615 -20.30 4.80 13.61
N GLN A 616 -20.99 5.87 13.31
CA GLN A 616 -21.33 6.87 14.29
C GLN A 616 -21.61 6.17 15.59
N ASP A 617 -20.91 6.53 16.63
CA ASP A 617 -21.34 6.18 17.97
C ASP A 617 -22.84 6.45 18.10
N SER A 618 -23.64 5.39 18.16
CA SER A 618 -25.08 5.49 18.28
C SER A 618 -25.52 6.21 19.58
N ASN A 619 -24.54 6.52 20.45
CA ASN A 619 -24.76 7.23 21.71
C ASN A 619 -23.76 8.41 21.81
N PRO A 620 -23.96 9.52 21.07
CA PRO A 620 -23.12 10.71 21.21
C PRO A 620 -23.19 11.24 22.64
N LEU A 621 -22.09 11.84 23.07
CA LEU A 621 -22.00 12.50 24.35
C LEU A 621 -22.80 13.82 24.27
N THR A 622 -23.90 13.91 24.96
CA THR A 622 -24.92 14.99 24.82
C THR A 622 -25.19 15.71 26.12
N ASP A 623 -24.17 16.21 26.75
CA ASP A 623 -24.32 17.05 27.96
C ASP A 623 -24.52 18.55 27.64
N PHE A 624 -24.51 18.91 26.34
CA PHE A 624 -24.68 20.27 25.88
C PHE A 624 -26.14 20.52 25.43
N THR A 625 -26.65 21.72 25.72
CA THR A 625 -27.94 22.22 25.20
C THR A 625 -27.75 23.19 24.02
N GLY A 626 -26.51 23.50 23.66
CA GLY A 626 -26.10 24.35 22.56
C GLY A 626 -24.90 23.77 21.80
N PRO A 627 -24.37 24.49 20.80
CA PRO A 627 -23.26 24.06 19.97
C PRO A 627 -22.00 23.64 20.73
N VAL A 628 -21.33 22.61 20.26
CA VAL A 628 -20.00 22.21 20.72
C VAL A 628 -18.96 22.79 19.77
N TYR A 629 -18.14 23.70 20.26
CA TYR A 629 -17.18 24.46 19.45
C TYR A 629 -15.79 23.85 19.43
N SER A 630 -15.40 23.12 20.48
CA SER A 630 -14.04 22.58 20.58
C SER A 630 -14.02 21.26 21.31
N VAL A 631 -13.22 20.32 20.83
CA VAL A 631 -12.95 19.04 21.49
C VAL A 631 -11.43 18.79 21.51
N ALA A 632 -10.92 18.18 22.60
CA ALA A 632 -9.53 17.78 22.72
C ALA A 632 -9.40 16.54 23.60
N PHE A 633 -8.52 15.61 23.23
CA PHE A 633 -8.13 14.49 24.07
C PHE A 633 -6.98 14.90 25.02
N SER A 634 -6.98 14.33 26.20
CA SER A 634 -5.80 14.36 27.07
C SER A 634 -4.64 13.60 26.40
N PRO A 635 -3.37 13.96 26.68
CA PRO A 635 -2.22 13.30 26.08
C PRO A 635 -2.12 11.79 26.35
N ASP A 636 -2.70 11.30 27.45
CA ASP A 636 -2.80 9.87 27.77
C ASP A 636 -4.02 9.17 27.15
N GLY A 637 -4.86 9.91 26.40
CA GLY A 637 -6.06 9.43 25.73
C GLY A 637 -7.23 9.06 26.64
N ARG A 638 -7.11 9.15 27.98
CA ARG A 638 -8.15 8.67 28.90
C ARG A 638 -9.32 9.64 29.03
N THR A 639 -9.07 10.91 28.80
CA THR A 639 -10.08 11.95 29.00
C THR A 639 -10.32 12.73 27.72
N LEU A 640 -11.57 12.97 27.40
CA LEU A 640 -12.00 13.88 26.34
C LEU A 640 -12.63 15.13 26.98
N ALA A 641 -12.13 16.30 26.64
CA ALA A 641 -12.72 17.58 26.99
C ALA A 641 -13.49 18.16 25.81
N ALA A 642 -14.65 18.74 26.07
CA ALA A 642 -15.34 19.56 25.10
C ALA A 642 -15.81 20.87 25.71
N GLY A 643 -15.74 21.93 24.93
CA GLY A 643 -16.25 23.25 25.25
C GLY A 643 -17.38 23.63 24.32
N GLY A 644 -18.41 24.29 24.87
CA GLY A 644 -19.59 24.62 24.10
C GLY A 644 -20.44 25.74 24.69
N ASP A 645 -21.68 25.81 24.22
CA ASP A 645 -22.70 26.71 24.66
C ASP A 645 -23.84 25.94 25.32
N ASN A 646 -24.44 26.48 26.35
CA ASN A 646 -25.62 25.91 27.02
C ASN A 646 -26.96 26.53 26.60
N GLY A 647 -26.99 27.26 25.52
CA GLY A 647 -28.21 27.69 24.84
C GLY A 647 -29.10 28.66 25.60
N ALA A 648 -28.67 29.15 26.77
CA ALA A 648 -29.41 30.10 27.58
C ALA A 648 -28.48 31.27 28.01
N GLY A 649 -28.03 32.05 27.04
CA GLY A 649 -27.52 33.35 27.34
C GLY A 649 -28.64 34.25 27.85
N VAL A 650 -28.91 34.27 29.18
CA VAL A 650 -29.71 35.30 29.79
C VAL A 650 -28.70 36.28 30.39
N THR A 651 -28.77 37.56 29.97
CA THR A 651 -28.02 38.62 30.59
C THR A 651 -28.33 38.74 32.11
N PRO A 652 -27.42 39.31 32.93
CA PRO A 652 -27.73 39.58 34.35
C PRO A 652 -29.00 40.33 34.58
N HIS A 653 -29.61 40.91 33.55
CA HIS A 653 -30.87 41.66 33.57
C HIS A 653 -32.05 40.93 32.94
N GLY A 654 -31.98 39.61 32.70
CA GLY A 654 -33.12 38.78 32.33
C GLY A 654 -33.54 38.82 30.86
N SER A 655 -32.78 39.44 29.96
CA SER A 655 -33.09 39.45 28.52
C SER A 655 -32.41 38.27 27.81
N PRO A 656 -33.09 37.55 26.92
CA PRO A 656 -32.46 36.49 26.13
C PRO A 656 -31.42 37.07 25.17
N LEU A 657 -30.23 36.47 25.12
CA LEU A 657 -29.25 36.72 24.09
C LEU A 657 -29.68 36.02 22.81
N VAL A 658 -29.93 36.76 21.77
CA VAL A 658 -30.19 36.25 20.44
C VAL A 658 -28.91 36.34 19.64
N CYS A 659 -28.28 35.24 19.38
CA CYS A 659 -27.12 35.18 18.46
C CYS A 659 -27.61 34.74 17.06
N GLY A 660 -27.21 35.49 16.03
CA GLY A 660 -27.65 35.17 14.64
C GLY A 660 -26.99 33.90 14.13
N HIS A 661 -27.68 33.26 13.20
CA HIS A 661 -27.37 31.94 12.64
C HIS A 661 -26.01 31.87 11.89
N ASP A 662 -25.39 33.02 11.62
CA ASP A 662 -24.22 33.13 10.74
C ASP A 662 -22.88 33.29 11.47
N GLY A 663 -22.82 33.00 12.78
CA GLY A 663 -21.55 33.00 13.53
C GLY A 663 -20.88 34.40 13.73
N TRP A 664 -21.55 35.50 13.40
CA TRP A 664 -20.99 36.86 13.35
C TRP A 664 -21.77 37.89 14.19
N ALA A 665 -22.61 37.41 15.07
CA ALA A 665 -23.37 38.35 15.92
C ALA A 665 -22.66 38.59 17.26
N VAL A 666 -22.32 39.83 17.55
CA VAL A 666 -21.97 40.29 18.89
C VAL A 666 -23.27 40.26 19.71
N CYS A 667 -23.29 39.45 20.75
CA CYS A 667 -24.42 39.40 21.68
C CYS A 667 -24.32 40.64 22.58
N GLY A 668 -25.37 41.44 22.61
CA GLY A 668 -25.47 42.63 23.44
C GLY A 668 -26.79 42.73 24.17
N ASP A 669 -26.83 43.57 25.23
CA ASP A 669 -28.02 43.77 26.04
C ASP A 669 -29.10 44.49 25.21
N ALA A 670 -30.38 44.12 25.40
CA ALA A 670 -31.54 44.58 24.61
C ALA A 670 -31.78 46.11 24.61
N GLY A 671 -31.01 46.86 25.38
CA GLY A 671 -31.06 48.35 25.38
C GLY A 671 -30.12 49.03 24.39
N ARG A 672 -29.16 48.32 23.75
CA ARG A 672 -28.15 48.86 22.82
C ARG A 672 -27.82 47.92 21.66
N MET A 673 -28.80 47.68 20.81
CA MET A 673 -28.54 46.94 19.59
C MET A 673 -27.91 47.86 18.52
N ARG A 674 -26.71 47.53 18.06
CA ARG A 674 -26.18 47.99 16.79
C ARG A 674 -26.56 47.02 15.71
N LYS A 675 -27.14 47.56 14.67
CA LYS A 675 -27.62 46.88 13.46
C LYS A 675 -26.51 46.06 12.83
N VAL A 676 -26.65 44.71 12.74
CA VAL A 676 -25.87 43.85 11.84
C VAL A 676 -26.81 43.43 10.73
N MET A 677 -26.34 43.49 9.48
CA MET A 677 -27.15 43.42 8.27
C MET A 677 -28.09 42.21 8.24
N GLY A 678 -29.37 42.46 8.05
CA GLY A 678 -30.26 41.60 7.28
C GLY A 678 -31.33 40.82 8.05
N GLY A 679 -31.61 41.02 9.36
CA GLY A 679 -32.68 40.24 10.04
C GLY A 679 -33.54 41.11 10.98
N TYR A 680 -34.86 41.00 10.87
CA TYR A 680 -35.85 41.66 11.74
C TYR A 680 -35.95 40.94 13.09
N LEU A 681 -35.94 41.68 14.20
CA LEU A 681 -36.30 41.19 15.52
C LEU A 681 -37.70 41.64 15.86
N ALA A 682 -38.49 40.72 16.45
CA ALA A 682 -39.79 41.01 16.97
C ALA A 682 -39.69 41.45 18.44
N ASP A 683 -40.42 42.55 18.79
CA ASP A 683 -40.59 43.04 20.16
C ASP A 683 -41.36 42.06 21.03
N TYR A 684 -40.70 41.68 22.15
CA TYR A 684 -41.41 40.98 23.21
C TYR A 684 -41.55 41.89 24.46
N ALA A 685 -42.75 41.96 24.98
CA ALA A 685 -43.08 42.75 26.18
C ALA A 685 -42.49 42.13 27.47
N VAL A 686 -42.06 42.98 28.37
CA VAL A 686 -41.47 42.63 29.66
C VAL A 686 -42.55 42.03 30.60
N GLY A 687 -42.40 40.76 30.98
CA GLY A 687 -43.12 40.14 32.07
C GLY A 687 -42.15 39.66 33.17
N ASP A 688 -42.64 39.35 34.35
CA ASP A 688 -41.88 39.05 35.55
C ASP A 688 -40.60 38.16 35.33
N PRO A 689 -39.51 38.37 36.10
CA PRO A 689 -38.24 37.67 35.92
C PRO A 689 -38.43 36.17 36.12
N PRO A 690 -37.99 35.36 35.18
CA PRO A 690 -38.00 33.93 35.36
C PRO A 690 -37.07 33.47 36.50
N PRO A 691 -37.38 32.36 37.16
CA PRO A 691 -36.55 31.85 38.24
C PRO A 691 -35.10 31.67 37.76
N GLN A 692 -34.14 32.05 38.61
CA GLN A 692 -32.70 31.87 38.35
C GLN A 692 -32.43 30.45 37.89
N ARG A 693 -32.27 30.24 36.57
CA ARG A 693 -31.77 28.95 36.04
C ARG A 693 -30.27 28.91 36.37
N GLN A 694 -29.87 27.87 37.09
CA GLN A 694 -28.47 27.54 37.24
C GLN A 694 -27.89 27.35 35.82
N LEU A 695 -26.89 28.16 35.48
CA LEU A 695 -26.09 27.99 34.27
C LEU A 695 -25.52 26.56 34.29
N GLY A 696 -25.83 25.78 33.27
CA GLY A 696 -25.28 24.46 33.13
C GLY A 696 -23.76 24.48 32.87
N PRO A 697 -23.10 23.36 32.88
CA PRO A 697 -21.66 23.26 32.63
C PRO A 697 -21.32 23.72 31.20
N ILE A 698 -20.22 24.45 31.06
CA ILE A 698 -19.76 25.08 29.81
C ILE A 698 -18.64 24.27 29.18
N ALA A 699 -17.87 23.54 29.99
CA ALA A 699 -16.92 22.54 29.55
C ALA A 699 -17.18 21.23 30.26
N VAL A 700 -17.15 20.13 29.54
CA VAL A 700 -17.44 18.80 30.07
C VAL A 700 -16.28 17.88 29.75
N LEU A 701 -15.90 17.07 30.72
CA LEU A 701 -14.87 16.03 30.57
C LEU A 701 -15.50 14.66 30.73
N TRP A 702 -15.16 13.74 29.83
CA TRP A 702 -15.59 12.33 29.86
C TRP A 702 -14.41 11.39 29.97
N ASP A 703 -14.61 10.27 30.65
CA ASP A 703 -13.78 9.08 30.54
C ASP A 703 -14.05 8.43 29.17
N VAL A 704 -13.05 8.32 28.34
CA VAL A 704 -13.19 7.86 26.95
C VAL A 704 -13.61 6.40 26.88
N ALA A 705 -13.06 5.55 27.76
CA ALA A 705 -13.33 4.11 27.75
C ALA A 705 -14.74 3.79 28.28
N LYS A 706 -15.17 4.49 29.34
CA LYS A 706 -16.50 4.29 29.94
C LYS A 706 -17.58 5.11 29.28
N ARG A 707 -17.20 6.17 28.55
CA ARG A 707 -18.12 7.17 27.98
C ARG A 707 -19.00 7.86 29.03
N GLU A 708 -18.48 7.97 30.22
CA GLU A 708 -19.16 8.59 31.36
C GLU A 708 -18.57 9.97 31.62
N ARG A 709 -19.45 10.89 32.01
CA ARG A 709 -19.01 12.21 32.42
C ARG A 709 -18.22 12.14 33.73
N VAL A 710 -16.97 12.62 33.66
CA VAL A 710 -16.07 12.73 34.83
C VAL A 710 -16.38 13.98 35.63
N VAL A 711 -16.43 15.13 34.94
CA VAL A 711 -16.64 16.44 35.56
C VAL A 711 -17.27 17.40 34.56
N ALA A 712 -18.06 18.30 35.05
CA ALA A 712 -18.56 19.45 34.31
C ALA A 712 -18.01 20.73 34.95
N LEU A 713 -17.28 21.52 34.19
CA LEU A 713 -16.65 22.74 34.62
C LEU A 713 -17.57 23.91 34.28
N GLY A 714 -18.02 24.60 35.28
CA GLY A 714 -18.79 25.86 35.13
C GLY A 714 -17.89 27.03 35.42
N SER A 715 -17.76 27.98 34.51
CA SER A 715 -17.11 29.26 34.77
C SER A 715 -18.12 30.37 34.53
N PRO A 716 -18.41 31.18 35.55
CA PRO A 716 -19.25 32.35 35.35
C PRO A 716 -18.54 33.43 34.52
N ASP A 717 -17.22 33.30 34.33
CA ASP A 717 -16.36 34.25 33.67
C ASP A 717 -16.26 34.09 32.17
N THR A 718 -16.69 32.92 31.60
CA THR A 718 -16.58 32.62 30.18
C THR A 718 -17.80 31.84 29.70
N SER A 719 -18.52 32.36 28.73
CA SER A 719 -19.60 31.66 28.02
C SER A 719 -19.88 32.33 26.68
N PRO A 720 -19.90 31.63 25.57
CA PRO A 720 -19.55 30.19 25.38
C PRO A 720 -18.03 29.93 25.43
N ILE A 721 -17.63 28.66 25.67
CA ILE A 721 -16.26 28.20 25.51
C ILE A 721 -16.03 27.82 24.05
N LEU A 722 -15.16 28.54 23.39
CA LEU A 722 -14.84 28.39 21.96
C LEU A 722 -13.61 27.52 21.70
N SER A 723 -12.72 27.39 22.69
CA SER A 723 -11.49 26.60 22.59
C SER A 723 -11.15 25.91 23.89
N VAL A 724 -10.78 24.64 23.80
CA VAL A 724 -10.21 23.84 24.88
C VAL A 724 -8.88 23.25 24.46
N ALA A 725 -7.89 23.26 25.35
CA ALA A 725 -6.58 22.65 25.11
C ALA A 725 -6.01 22.04 26.38
N PHE A 726 -5.49 20.82 26.31
CA PHE A 726 -4.73 20.19 27.39
C PHE A 726 -3.26 20.61 27.32
N SER A 727 -2.66 20.80 28.50
CA SER A 727 -1.21 20.88 28.61
C SER A 727 -0.57 19.54 28.22
N PRO A 728 0.66 19.50 27.70
CA PRO A 728 1.32 18.27 27.26
C PRO A 728 1.51 17.23 28.35
N ASP A 729 1.51 17.65 29.65
CA ASP A 729 1.56 16.76 30.81
C ASP A 729 0.18 16.27 31.27
N GLY A 730 -0.89 16.72 30.62
CA GLY A 730 -2.28 16.34 30.91
C GLY A 730 -2.84 16.88 32.23
N ARG A 731 -2.13 17.76 32.96
CA ARG A 731 -2.56 18.25 34.29
C ARG A 731 -3.38 19.51 34.25
N THR A 732 -3.17 20.32 33.22
CA THR A 732 -3.85 21.61 33.08
C THR A 732 -4.73 21.61 31.85
N LEU A 733 -5.94 22.12 31.99
CA LEU A 733 -6.86 22.42 30.88
C LEU A 733 -6.98 23.93 30.73
N ALA A 734 -6.74 24.43 29.50
CA ALA A 734 -7.01 25.83 29.16
C ALA A 734 -8.38 25.93 28.49
N LEU A 735 -9.19 26.88 28.91
CA LEU A 735 -10.51 27.18 28.38
C LEU A 735 -10.51 28.65 27.90
N GLY A 736 -10.93 28.88 26.65
CA GLY A 736 -11.00 30.24 26.07
C GLY A 736 -12.37 30.54 25.48
N GLY A 737 -12.82 31.77 25.63
CA GLY A 737 -14.13 32.14 25.10
C GLY A 737 -14.45 33.63 25.27
N LEU A 738 -15.71 33.97 25.12
CA LEU A 738 -16.25 35.32 25.28
C LEU A 738 -16.56 35.59 26.76
N TYR A 739 -16.39 36.85 27.19
CA TYR A 739 -16.87 37.34 28.51
C TYR A 739 -18.11 38.19 28.31
N LEU A 740 -19.17 37.88 29.07
CA LEU A 740 -20.47 38.57 29.00
C LEU A 740 -20.57 39.76 29.98
N GLY A 741 -19.49 40.25 30.57
CA GLY A 741 -19.49 41.30 31.60
C GLY A 741 -19.51 42.75 31.08
N GLY A 742 -19.70 43.00 29.81
CA GLY A 742 -19.96 44.35 29.27
C GLY A 742 -18.74 45.12 28.75
N ASP A 743 -17.55 44.52 28.71
CA ASP A 743 -16.28 45.14 28.29
C ASP A 743 -15.66 44.51 27.01
N ASP A 744 -16.40 43.80 26.21
CA ASP A 744 -16.00 43.21 24.93
C ASP A 744 -14.65 42.44 24.96
N ASN A 745 -14.17 42.07 26.15
CA ASN A 745 -12.93 41.35 26.37
C ASN A 745 -13.20 39.85 26.50
N GLY A 746 -12.41 39.02 25.82
CA GLY A 746 -12.36 37.56 26.02
C GLY A 746 -11.57 37.17 27.26
N LYS A 747 -11.76 35.98 27.74
CA LYS A 747 -11.02 35.42 28.86
C LYS A 747 -10.49 34.02 28.54
N SER A 748 -9.26 33.76 29.01
CA SER A 748 -8.71 32.42 29.09
C SER A 748 -8.59 32.00 30.54
N VAL A 749 -9.02 30.81 30.88
CA VAL A 749 -9.00 30.23 32.22
C VAL A 749 -8.14 28.96 32.21
N LEU A 750 -7.23 28.85 33.15
CA LEU A 750 -6.47 27.66 33.40
C LEU A 750 -7.10 26.86 34.54
N TRP A 751 -7.20 25.55 34.35
CA TRP A 751 -7.83 24.63 35.29
C TRP A 751 -6.88 23.51 35.66
N ASP A 752 -6.63 23.30 36.96
CA ASP A 752 -5.93 22.13 37.51
C ASP A 752 -6.91 20.97 37.60
N LEU A 753 -6.67 19.96 36.77
CA LEU A 753 -7.55 18.79 36.68
C LEU A 753 -7.46 17.88 37.91
N ALA A 754 -6.29 17.76 38.53
CA ALA A 754 -6.10 16.92 39.70
C ALA A 754 -6.79 17.53 40.94
N GLY A 755 -6.68 18.85 41.11
CA GLY A 755 -7.32 19.58 42.17
C GLY A 755 -8.76 19.99 41.90
N ASN A 756 -9.24 19.77 40.66
CA ASN A 756 -10.54 20.24 40.14
C ASN A 756 -10.79 21.71 40.51
N LYS A 757 -9.85 22.58 40.25
CA LYS A 757 -9.91 23.99 40.62
C LYS A 757 -9.24 24.90 39.57
N ARG A 758 -9.73 26.16 39.54
CA ARG A 758 -9.14 27.20 38.70
C ARG A 758 -7.74 27.56 39.19
N ILE A 759 -6.82 27.76 38.26
CA ILE A 759 -5.45 28.24 38.52
C ILE A 759 -5.46 29.76 38.38
N GLY A 760 -5.57 30.47 39.47
CA GLY A 760 -5.51 31.95 39.54
C GLY A 760 -6.69 32.67 38.89
N GLU A 761 -6.54 34.00 38.65
CA GLU A 761 -7.55 34.81 38.00
C GLU A 761 -7.58 34.57 36.48
N PRO A 762 -8.71 34.79 35.77
CA PRO A 762 -8.77 34.71 34.31
C PRO A 762 -7.75 35.60 33.62
N LEU A 763 -7.18 35.13 32.53
CA LEU A 763 -6.32 35.92 31.64
C LEU A 763 -7.21 36.74 30.71
N ILE A 764 -7.08 38.05 30.73
CA ILE A 764 -7.90 38.94 29.90
C ILE A 764 -7.25 39.13 28.56
N GLU A 765 -8.06 39.03 27.50
CA GLU A 765 -7.66 39.19 26.11
C GLU A 765 -8.56 40.22 25.42
N PRO A 766 -8.03 41.07 24.54
CA PRO A 766 -8.87 41.98 23.76
C PRO A 766 -9.67 41.22 22.71
N GLY A 767 -11.00 41.26 22.82
CA GLY A 767 -11.91 40.49 21.98
C GLY A 767 -12.05 39.02 22.38
N THR A 768 -12.83 38.29 21.65
CA THR A 768 -13.16 36.86 21.92
C THR A 768 -11.96 35.96 21.70
N VAL A 769 -11.61 35.09 22.66
CA VAL A 769 -10.59 34.07 22.49
C VAL A 769 -11.15 32.94 21.61
N ARG A 770 -10.67 32.86 20.38
CA ARG A 770 -11.09 31.91 19.38
C ARG A 770 -10.33 30.57 19.41
N SER A 771 -9.06 30.63 19.79
CA SER A 771 -8.18 29.47 19.76
C SER A 771 -7.08 29.55 20.82
N LEU A 772 -6.78 28.41 21.42
CA LEU A 772 -5.71 28.21 22.41
C LEU A 772 -4.81 27.08 22.01
N ALA A 773 -3.51 27.20 22.22
CA ALA A 773 -2.55 26.15 22.03
C ALA A 773 -1.43 26.23 23.11
N PHE A 774 -1.04 25.09 23.67
CA PHE A 774 0.13 24.99 24.53
C PHE A 774 1.42 24.83 23.74
N GLY A 775 2.51 25.41 24.22
CA GLY A 775 3.84 25.05 23.78
C GLY A 775 4.25 23.65 24.21
N ARG A 776 5.31 23.12 23.62
CA ARG A 776 5.79 21.74 23.79
C ARG A 776 6.00 21.30 25.25
N ASP A 777 6.52 22.19 26.08
CA ASP A 777 6.83 21.95 27.50
C ASP A 777 5.68 22.29 28.44
N GLY A 778 4.56 22.79 27.89
CA GLY A 778 3.42 23.28 28.67
C GLY A 778 3.68 24.59 29.42
N ALA A 779 4.88 25.17 29.28
CA ALA A 779 5.23 26.41 29.99
C ALA A 779 4.64 27.66 29.33
N VAL A 780 4.31 27.59 28.04
CA VAL A 780 3.74 28.71 27.27
C VAL A 780 2.34 28.35 26.79
N LEU A 781 1.39 29.22 27.02
CA LEU A 781 0.05 29.22 26.42
C LEU A 781 0.00 30.32 25.36
N VAL A 782 -0.43 29.94 24.14
CA VAL A 782 -0.69 30.86 23.04
C VAL A 782 -2.18 31.05 22.90
N SER A 783 -2.63 32.30 22.88
CA SER A 783 -4.03 32.66 22.63
C SER A 783 -4.16 33.48 21.37
N GLY A 784 -5.17 33.17 20.55
CA GLY A 784 -5.60 33.95 19.39
C GLY A 784 -6.99 34.55 19.63
N ALA A 785 -7.10 35.89 19.44
CA ALA A 785 -8.33 36.63 19.67
C ALA A 785 -8.82 37.36 18.41
N ASP A 786 -10.14 37.59 18.31
CA ASP A 786 -10.74 38.29 17.18
C ASP A 786 -10.74 39.83 17.32
N GLY A 787 -10.39 40.38 18.50
CA GLY A 787 -10.14 41.78 18.75
C GLY A 787 -8.63 42.10 18.69
N ALA A 788 -8.28 43.19 18.07
CA ALA A 788 -6.99 43.84 18.28
C ALA A 788 -7.19 44.91 19.37
N GLY A 789 -6.56 44.76 20.53
CA GLY A 789 -6.56 45.82 21.53
C GLY A 789 -6.01 47.15 20.98
N GLU A 790 -5.98 48.18 21.80
CA GLU A 790 -5.35 49.47 21.42
C GLU A 790 -3.89 49.31 20.98
N ASP A 791 -3.24 48.20 21.38
CA ASP A 791 -1.87 47.80 21.04
C ASP A 791 -1.76 47.03 19.70
N GLY A 792 -2.87 46.73 19.01
CA GLY A 792 -2.90 45.98 17.75
C GLY A 792 -2.53 44.51 17.88
N VAL A 793 -2.51 43.93 19.09
CA VAL A 793 -2.10 42.57 19.39
C VAL A 793 -3.28 41.63 19.37
N SER A 794 -3.24 40.58 18.52
CA SER A 794 -4.27 39.54 18.44
C SER A 794 -3.75 38.16 18.80
N VAL A 795 -2.45 37.95 18.96
CA VAL A 795 -1.86 36.68 19.43
C VAL A 795 -0.94 36.97 20.62
N ARG A 796 -1.22 36.34 21.76
CA ARG A 796 -0.43 36.53 23.00
C ARG A 796 0.19 35.20 23.45
N LEU A 797 1.40 35.29 23.97
CA LEU A 797 2.14 34.22 24.59
C LEU A 797 2.22 34.49 26.09
N ARG A 798 1.78 33.55 26.91
CA ARG A 798 1.80 33.67 28.36
C ARG A 798 2.51 32.52 29.02
N ASP A 799 3.32 32.76 29.99
CA ASP A 799 3.90 31.77 30.88
C ASP A 799 2.79 31.17 31.75
N THR A 800 2.63 29.86 31.74
CA THR A 800 1.54 29.17 32.44
C THR A 800 1.70 29.14 33.96
N GLY A 801 2.93 29.17 34.47
CA GLY A 801 3.24 29.20 35.91
C GLY A 801 3.05 30.58 36.54
N THR A 802 3.65 31.59 35.93
CA THR A 802 3.56 32.97 36.39
C THR A 802 2.35 33.73 35.83
N ARG A 803 1.78 33.24 34.73
CA ARG A 803 0.69 33.85 33.96
C ARG A 803 1.05 35.18 33.33
N ALA A 804 2.30 35.58 33.41
CA ALA A 804 2.80 36.80 32.81
C ALA A 804 2.82 36.66 31.26
N GLU A 805 2.55 37.77 30.57
CA GLU A 805 2.75 37.85 29.13
C GLU A 805 4.24 37.80 28.84
N THR A 806 4.65 36.82 28.06
CA THR A 806 6.05 36.60 27.66
C THR A 806 6.31 37.10 26.27
N GLY A 807 5.26 37.32 25.48
CA GLY A 807 5.33 37.84 24.13
C GLY A 807 3.99 38.09 23.50
N ALA A 808 4.02 38.88 22.41
CA ALA A 808 2.85 39.22 21.64
C ALA A 808 3.20 39.39 20.18
N PHE A 809 2.23 39.08 19.31
CA PHE A 809 2.35 39.29 17.88
C PHE A 809 1.19 40.15 17.39
N THR A 810 1.52 41.19 16.65
CA THR A 810 0.54 42.11 16.07
C THR A 810 -0.12 41.52 14.84
N SER A 811 -1.41 41.76 14.68
CA SER A 811 -2.20 41.37 13.53
C SER A 811 -3.19 42.49 13.18
N ASP A 812 -3.16 42.92 11.94
CA ASP A 812 -4.09 43.94 11.43
C ASP A 812 -5.52 43.42 11.22
N THR A 813 -5.70 42.11 11.34
CA THR A 813 -6.99 41.39 11.14
C THR A 813 -7.24 40.39 12.25
N PRO A 814 -8.50 40.10 12.57
CA PRO A 814 -8.91 39.07 13.54
C PRO A 814 -8.27 37.71 13.31
N VAL A 815 -7.84 37.06 14.41
CA VAL A 815 -7.25 35.71 14.43
C VAL A 815 -8.31 34.69 14.90
N TYR A 816 -8.51 33.65 14.11
CA TYR A 816 -9.51 32.60 14.37
C TYR A 816 -8.92 31.28 14.84
N ALA A 817 -7.68 30.99 14.44
CA ALA A 817 -7.00 29.76 14.79
C ALA A 817 -5.53 30.04 15.12
N VAL A 818 -4.98 29.35 16.12
CA VAL A 818 -3.54 29.34 16.41
C VAL A 818 -3.05 27.92 16.58
N ALA A 819 -1.80 27.69 16.17
CA ALA A 819 -1.10 26.43 16.41
C ALA A 819 0.37 26.69 16.75
N VAL A 820 0.94 25.82 17.59
CA VAL A 820 2.37 25.83 17.94
C VAL A 820 3.02 24.60 17.31
N SER A 821 4.19 24.80 16.69
CA SER A 821 4.95 23.67 16.11
C SER A 821 5.36 22.66 17.20
N PRO A 822 5.49 21.36 16.88
CA PRO A 822 5.83 20.33 17.88
C PRO A 822 7.17 20.55 18.60
N ASP A 823 8.09 21.30 17.99
CA ASP A 823 9.37 21.70 18.61
C ASP A 823 9.24 22.97 19.49
N GLY A 824 8.07 23.62 19.49
CA GLY A 824 7.81 24.85 20.23
C GLY A 824 8.41 26.11 19.62
N SER A 825 9.04 26.05 18.45
CA SER A 825 9.81 27.14 17.86
C SER A 825 8.98 28.16 17.06
N THR A 826 7.85 27.72 16.52
CA THR A 826 7.03 28.49 15.56
C THR A 826 5.56 28.52 15.98
N VAL A 827 4.94 29.70 15.87
CA VAL A 827 3.50 29.88 16.01
C VAL A 827 2.90 30.20 14.63
N ALA A 828 1.82 29.56 14.28
CA ALA A 828 1.01 29.86 13.11
C ALA A 828 -0.33 30.42 13.53
N ALA A 829 -0.86 31.42 12.81
CA ALA A 829 -2.20 31.91 13.04
C ALA A 829 -3.02 32.02 11.76
N GLY A 830 -4.26 31.52 11.79
CA GLY A 830 -5.24 31.68 10.73
C GLY A 830 -6.00 32.99 10.88
N ARG A 831 -5.98 33.85 9.87
CA ARG A 831 -6.59 35.16 9.89
C ARG A 831 -7.90 35.21 9.08
N ARG A 832 -8.69 36.28 9.37
CA ARG A 832 -9.90 36.62 8.64
C ARG A 832 -9.66 36.95 7.17
N ASP A 833 -8.51 37.56 6.86
CA ASP A 833 -8.14 37.96 5.50
C ASP A 833 -7.64 36.79 4.61
N GLY A 834 -7.63 35.57 5.12
CA GLY A 834 -7.16 34.39 4.40
C GLY A 834 -5.67 34.16 4.49
N THR A 835 -4.92 34.99 5.21
CA THR A 835 -3.48 34.84 5.39
C THR A 835 -3.15 34.00 6.62
N VAL A 836 -1.98 33.36 6.62
CA VAL A 836 -1.48 32.57 7.75
C VAL A 836 -0.04 32.97 8.09
N PRO A 837 0.13 34.02 8.88
CA PRO A 837 1.47 34.40 9.35
C PRO A 837 2.08 33.33 10.26
N LEU A 838 3.39 33.15 10.09
CA LEU A 838 4.25 32.35 10.93
C LEU A 838 5.21 33.22 11.69
N TRP A 839 5.37 33.00 13.00
CA TRP A 839 6.29 33.72 13.85
C TRP A 839 7.25 32.80 14.57
N SER A 840 8.49 33.20 14.72
CA SER A 840 9.43 32.54 15.60
C SER A 840 9.17 32.93 17.06
N VAL A 841 8.97 31.92 17.91
CA VAL A 841 8.77 32.13 19.36
C VAL A 841 10.01 32.75 19.99
N GLN A 842 11.21 32.39 19.57
CA GLN A 842 12.47 32.86 20.12
C GLN A 842 12.79 34.30 19.70
N THR A 843 12.73 34.60 18.41
CA THR A 843 13.10 35.93 17.89
C THR A 843 11.93 36.90 17.89
N ARG A 844 10.70 36.42 18.06
CA ARG A 844 9.44 37.17 17.98
C ARG A 844 9.23 37.92 16.66
N GLN A 845 9.95 37.49 15.64
CA GLN A 845 9.81 38.00 14.27
C GLN A 845 8.90 37.13 13.43
N GLN A 846 8.18 37.79 12.53
CA GLN A 846 7.44 37.09 11.48
C GLN A 846 8.41 36.48 10.50
N VAL A 847 8.31 35.15 10.32
CA VAL A 847 9.18 34.37 9.44
C VAL A 847 8.55 34.04 8.11
N GLY A 848 7.25 34.29 7.93
CA GLY A 848 6.55 34.06 6.67
C GLY A 848 5.06 34.37 6.75
N VAL A 849 4.41 34.56 5.59
CA VAL A 849 2.95 34.73 5.46
C VAL A 849 2.49 34.01 4.20
N PRO A 850 2.10 32.76 4.28
CA PRO A 850 1.37 32.13 3.19
C PRO A 850 0.03 32.83 2.94
N ALA A 851 -0.24 33.25 1.70
CA ALA A 851 -1.59 33.63 1.29
C ALA A 851 -2.38 32.34 1.05
N ALA A 852 -3.09 31.89 2.08
CA ALA A 852 -3.60 30.53 2.14
C ALA A 852 -4.97 30.39 1.48
N HIS A 853 -5.90 31.33 1.72
CA HIS A 853 -7.31 31.17 1.34
C HIS A 853 -7.90 32.48 0.80
N THR A 854 -9.02 32.38 0.11
CA THR A 854 -9.77 33.54 -0.40
C THR A 854 -10.76 34.11 0.63
N GLY A 855 -10.87 33.49 1.79
CA GLY A 855 -11.69 33.90 2.92
C GLY A 855 -11.06 33.50 4.25
N PRO A 856 -11.76 33.71 5.37
CA PRO A 856 -11.27 33.40 6.70
C PRO A 856 -10.65 32.00 6.84
N VAL A 857 -9.52 31.91 7.57
CA VAL A 857 -8.86 30.64 7.89
C VAL A 857 -9.38 30.15 9.23
N GLY A 858 -10.24 29.14 9.22
CA GLY A 858 -10.89 28.57 10.40
C GLY A 858 -10.01 27.61 11.19
N ALA A 859 -9.05 26.96 10.54
CA ALA A 859 -8.16 26.02 11.21
C ALA A 859 -6.73 26.07 10.68
N VAL A 860 -5.78 25.90 11.61
CA VAL A 860 -4.35 25.67 11.32
C VAL A 860 -3.84 24.57 12.26
N ALA A 861 -3.01 23.66 11.75
CA ALA A 861 -2.35 22.65 12.57
C ALA A 861 -1.02 22.22 11.95
N PHE A 862 0.00 21.97 12.78
CA PHE A 862 1.26 21.39 12.33
C PHE A 862 1.16 19.87 12.28
N SER A 863 1.83 19.25 11.32
CA SER A 863 2.06 17.80 11.32
C SER A 863 2.91 17.39 12.54
N PRO A 864 2.78 16.15 13.03
CA PRO A 864 3.54 15.69 14.21
C PRO A 864 5.05 15.82 14.08
N ASP A 865 5.59 15.75 12.85
CA ASP A 865 7.00 15.95 12.56
C ASP A 865 7.42 17.45 12.43
N GLY A 866 6.45 18.36 12.48
CA GLY A 866 6.65 19.81 12.38
C GLY A 866 7.02 20.33 10.99
N ARG A 867 7.08 19.46 9.98
CA ARG A 867 7.52 19.86 8.63
C ARG A 867 6.41 20.45 7.78
N THR A 868 5.18 20.07 8.05
CA THR A 868 4.03 20.46 7.27
C THR A 868 3.04 21.23 8.13
N LEU A 869 2.44 22.28 7.60
CA LEU A 869 1.33 23.01 8.17
C LEU A 869 0.08 22.75 7.32
N VAL A 870 -1.03 22.40 7.93
CA VAL A 870 -2.35 22.40 7.28
C VAL A 870 -3.08 23.69 7.57
N THR A 871 -3.79 24.21 6.57
CA THR A 871 -4.70 25.34 6.68
C THR A 871 -6.04 24.98 6.06
N ALA A 872 -7.13 25.38 6.72
CA ALA A 872 -8.48 25.18 6.24
C ALA A 872 -9.29 26.46 6.37
N GLY A 873 -10.09 26.76 5.37
CA GLY A 873 -10.78 28.06 5.29
C GLY A 873 -12.20 28.02 4.78
N ASP A 874 -12.81 29.20 4.75
CA ASP A 874 -14.21 29.41 4.31
C ASP A 874 -14.39 29.16 2.80
N ASP A 875 -13.31 29.08 2.03
CA ASP A 875 -13.36 28.69 0.61
C ASP A 875 -13.58 27.18 0.39
N GLY A 876 -13.78 26.42 1.47
CA GLY A 876 -14.03 24.98 1.44
C GLY A 876 -12.78 24.15 1.13
N ALA A 877 -11.64 24.76 0.94
CA ALA A 877 -10.40 24.09 0.59
C ALA A 877 -9.51 23.84 1.82
N VAL A 878 -8.79 22.75 1.78
CA VAL A 878 -7.77 22.42 2.75
C VAL A 878 -6.42 22.32 2.03
N ARG A 879 -5.41 23.00 2.54
CA ARG A 879 -4.10 23.14 1.90
C ARG A 879 -2.97 22.74 2.84
N LEU A 880 -1.91 22.20 2.26
CA LEU A 880 -0.68 21.87 2.97
C LEU A 880 0.45 22.83 2.54
N TRP A 881 1.30 23.16 3.51
CA TRP A 881 2.45 24.05 3.35
C TRP A 881 3.69 23.40 3.96
N ASP A 882 4.78 23.45 3.26
CA ASP A 882 6.08 23.12 3.83
C ASP A 882 6.56 24.26 4.72
N VAL A 883 6.82 23.99 5.99
CA VAL A 883 7.13 25.00 7.00
C VAL A 883 8.47 25.70 6.72
N ALA A 884 9.45 24.99 6.21
CA ALA A 884 10.78 25.53 5.94
C ALA A 884 10.80 26.42 4.69
N THR A 885 10.20 25.95 3.60
CA THR A 885 10.18 26.69 2.32
C THR A 885 8.99 27.64 2.20
N ARG A 886 7.95 27.45 3.02
CA ARG A 886 6.67 28.17 2.97
C ARG A 886 5.92 28.00 1.65
N GLY A 887 6.33 27.03 0.87
CA GLY A 887 5.72 26.65 -0.39
C GLY A 887 4.51 25.74 -0.16
N ARG A 888 3.51 25.85 -1.06
CA ARG A 888 2.37 24.94 -1.06
C ARG A 888 2.84 23.51 -1.41
N VAL A 889 2.42 22.55 -0.64
CA VAL A 889 2.70 21.13 -0.87
C VAL A 889 1.54 20.53 -1.66
N GLY A 890 1.70 20.42 -2.97
CA GLY A 890 0.76 19.81 -3.90
C GLY A 890 -0.59 20.53 -4.05
N GLU A 891 -1.60 19.83 -4.60
CA GLU A 891 -2.94 20.39 -4.82
C GLU A 891 -3.77 20.38 -3.52
N PRO A 892 -4.76 21.28 -3.38
CA PRO A 892 -5.67 21.29 -2.25
C PRO A 892 -6.48 19.99 -2.14
N PHE A 893 -6.86 19.61 -0.93
CA PHE A 893 -7.89 18.58 -0.72
C PHE A 893 -9.25 19.17 -1.12
N VAL A 894 -9.94 18.52 -2.02
CA VAL A 894 -11.22 18.96 -2.56
C VAL A 894 -12.30 17.93 -2.24
N GLY A 895 -13.44 18.39 -1.74
CA GLY A 895 -14.57 17.52 -1.41
C GLY A 895 -15.62 18.18 -0.51
N HIS A 896 -15.23 19.01 0.45
CA HIS A 896 -16.19 19.78 1.24
C HIS A 896 -16.96 20.77 0.37
N THR A 897 -18.26 20.90 0.64
CA THR A 897 -19.15 21.80 -0.09
C THR A 897 -19.42 23.12 0.65
N GLY A 898 -18.79 23.30 1.80
CA GLY A 898 -18.90 24.51 2.62
C GLY A 898 -17.61 24.82 3.37
N PRO A 899 -17.57 25.93 4.13
CA PRO A 899 -16.45 26.32 5.00
C PRO A 899 -15.92 25.17 5.84
N VAL A 900 -14.58 25.05 5.94
CA VAL A 900 -13.91 24.05 6.77
C VAL A 900 -13.39 24.73 8.04
N TYR A 901 -13.94 24.32 9.19
CA TYR A 901 -13.69 24.95 10.47
C TYR A 901 -12.66 24.23 11.34
N ALA A 902 -12.38 22.98 11.04
CA ALA A 902 -11.46 22.15 11.83
C ALA A 902 -10.54 21.30 10.96
N ALA A 903 -9.30 21.13 11.41
CA ALA A 903 -8.34 20.25 10.79
C ALA A 903 -7.38 19.69 11.86
N ALA A 904 -7.12 18.38 11.83
CA ALA A 904 -6.20 17.72 12.74
C ALA A 904 -5.46 16.58 12.03
N PHE A 905 -4.15 16.46 12.25
CA PHE A 905 -3.38 15.30 11.79
C PHE A 905 -3.54 14.12 12.74
N SER A 906 -3.49 12.91 12.20
CA SER A 906 -3.30 11.69 13.00
C SER A 906 -1.93 11.71 13.69
N PRO A 907 -1.75 10.98 14.81
CA PRO A 907 -0.48 10.98 15.55
C PRO A 907 0.73 10.53 14.73
N ASP A 908 0.53 9.71 13.70
CA ASP A 908 1.56 9.26 12.74
C ASP A 908 1.75 10.23 11.56
N GLY A 909 0.91 11.26 11.43
CA GLY A 909 0.92 12.22 10.33
C GLY A 909 0.42 11.68 8.99
N GLY A 910 0.00 10.43 8.92
CA GLY A 910 -0.44 9.78 7.66
C GLY A 910 -1.85 10.17 7.24
N LEU A 911 -2.71 10.55 8.19
CA LEU A 911 -4.08 10.98 7.94
C LEU A 911 -4.28 12.43 8.37
N LEU A 912 -5.25 13.06 7.74
CA LEU A 912 -5.77 14.36 8.09
C LEU A 912 -7.29 14.26 8.28
N ALA A 913 -7.81 14.69 9.42
CA ALA A 913 -9.25 14.84 9.65
C ALA A 913 -9.66 16.29 9.44
N THR A 914 -10.83 16.50 8.84
CA THR A 914 -11.41 17.85 8.64
C THR A 914 -12.89 17.85 8.99
N GLY A 915 -13.37 18.96 9.55
CA GLY A 915 -14.75 19.19 9.88
C GLY A 915 -15.28 20.44 9.19
N SER A 916 -16.46 20.37 8.59
CA SER A 916 -17.01 21.43 7.75
C SER A 916 -18.43 21.83 8.14
N SER A 917 -18.84 23.01 7.66
CA SER A 917 -20.23 23.50 7.74
C SER A 917 -21.21 22.62 6.93
N ASP A 918 -20.71 21.79 6.00
CA ASP A 918 -21.53 20.81 5.28
C ASP A 918 -22.00 19.63 6.17
N GLY A 919 -21.63 19.65 7.44
CA GLY A 919 -21.96 18.63 8.43
C GLY A 919 -21.07 17.39 8.36
N SER A 920 -20.17 17.29 7.40
CA SER A 920 -19.30 16.10 7.25
C SER A 920 -18.00 16.21 8.02
N VAL A 921 -17.56 15.09 8.53
CA VAL A 921 -16.20 14.83 8.97
C VAL A 921 -15.51 14.00 7.88
N ARG A 922 -14.40 14.46 7.36
CA ARG A 922 -13.68 13.74 6.32
C ARG A 922 -12.28 13.36 6.76
N LEU A 923 -11.85 12.15 6.38
CA LEU A 923 -10.47 11.69 6.53
C LEU A 923 -9.81 11.67 5.16
N TRP A 924 -8.56 12.11 5.14
CA TRP A 924 -7.75 12.21 3.93
C TRP A 924 -6.43 11.50 4.15
N ASP A 925 -5.99 10.73 3.20
CA ASP A 925 -4.61 10.26 3.15
C ASP A 925 -3.71 11.42 2.72
N VAL A 926 -2.75 11.80 3.57
CA VAL A 926 -1.92 12.98 3.38
C VAL A 926 -1.02 12.85 2.15
N ALA A 927 -0.54 11.67 1.85
CA ALA A 927 0.37 11.41 0.73
C ALA A 927 -0.33 11.53 -0.63
N THR A 928 -1.52 10.94 -0.77
CA THR A 928 -2.27 10.91 -2.03
C THR A 928 -3.30 12.03 -2.16
N ARG A 929 -3.65 12.68 -1.04
CA ARG A 929 -4.73 13.68 -0.93
C ARG A 929 -6.11 13.16 -1.29
N LYS A 930 -6.29 11.85 -1.29
CA LYS A 930 -7.58 11.22 -1.49
C LYS A 930 -8.37 11.16 -0.20
N GLN A 931 -9.68 11.34 -0.29
CA GLN A 931 -10.57 11.06 0.83
C GLN A 931 -10.59 9.54 1.06
N VAL A 932 -10.35 9.13 2.29
CA VAL A 932 -10.30 7.72 2.71
C VAL A 932 -11.34 7.39 3.78
N SER A 933 -12.18 8.35 4.16
CA SER A 933 -13.27 8.11 5.09
C SER A 933 -14.52 7.59 4.39
N ASP A 934 -15.31 6.85 5.16
CA ASP A 934 -16.70 6.60 4.85
C ASP A 934 -17.45 7.95 4.72
N PRO A 935 -18.30 8.14 3.71
CA PRO A 935 -19.15 9.32 3.59
C PRO A 935 -20.16 9.47 4.73
N HIS A 936 -20.31 8.45 5.58
CA HIS A 936 -21.25 8.46 6.70
C HIS A 936 -20.77 9.21 7.96
N LEU A 937 -19.52 9.68 8.01
CA LEU A 937 -19.03 10.46 9.14
C LEU A 937 -19.68 11.86 9.14
N ARG A 938 -20.86 12.02 9.74
CA ARG A 938 -21.62 13.27 9.69
C ARG A 938 -22.29 13.64 11.03
N HIS A 939 -22.38 14.95 11.24
CA HIS A 939 -23.26 15.61 12.21
C HIS A 939 -24.54 16.10 11.51
N HIS A 940 -25.60 16.37 12.29
CA HIS A 940 -26.80 16.99 11.79
C HIS A 940 -26.71 18.51 11.63
N GLY A 941 -25.53 19.07 11.85
CA GLY A 941 -25.21 20.49 11.70
C GLY A 941 -23.71 20.65 11.43
N PRO A 942 -23.26 21.91 11.27
CA PRO A 942 -21.85 22.23 11.09
C PRO A 942 -20.91 21.57 12.10
N VAL A 943 -19.81 21.00 11.62
CA VAL A 943 -18.76 20.42 12.48
C VAL A 943 -17.75 21.50 12.82
N ARG A 944 -17.62 21.82 14.09
CA ARG A 944 -16.80 22.91 14.60
C ARG A 944 -15.39 22.48 15.03
N SER A 945 -15.22 21.23 15.45
CA SER A 945 -13.94 20.74 15.96
C SER A 945 -13.76 19.25 15.64
N VAL A 946 -12.50 18.86 15.38
CA VAL A 946 -12.09 17.46 15.27
C VAL A 946 -10.78 17.25 16.03
N ALA A 947 -10.60 16.08 16.65
CA ALA A 947 -9.37 15.73 17.36
C ALA A 947 -9.13 14.21 17.29
N PHE A 948 -7.92 13.78 16.95
CA PHE A 948 -7.53 12.38 17.04
C PHE A 948 -7.19 12.00 18.48
N HIS A 949 -7.61 10.83 18.88
CA HIS A 949 -7.09 10.17 20.07
C HIS A 949 -5.59 9.87 19.88
N PRO A 950 -4.75 9.98 20.95
CA PRO A 950 -3.31 9.77 20.84
C PRO A 950 -2.87 8.41 20.28
N ASP A 951 -3.70 7.37 20.39
CA ASP A 951 -3.41 6.05 19.78
C ASP A 951 -3.73 5.99 18.28
N GLY A 952 -4.39 7.02 17.72
CA GLY A 952 -4.78 7.08 16.31
C GLY A 952 -5.96 6.19 15.91
N THR A 953 -6.63 5.52 16.86
CA THR A 953 -7.75 4.59 16.55
C THR A 953 -9.12 5.25 16.62
N THR A 954 -9.22 6.36 17.35
CA THR A 954 -10.49 7.07 17.56
C THR A 954 -10.35 8.53 17.14
N LEU A 955 -11.37 9.07 16.53
CA LEU A 955 -11.51 10.49 16.20
C LEU A 955 -12.70 11.04 16.96
N ALA A 956 -12.55 12.18 17.62
CA ALA A 956 -13.65 12.95 18.20
C ALA A 956 -14.02 14.12 17.31
N SER A 957 -15.30 14.44 17.24
CA SER A 957 -15.82 15.64 16.59
C SER A 957 -16.92 16.31 17.41
N GLY A 958 -16.94 17.64 17.39
CA GLY A 958 -17.97 18.46 18.04
C GLY A 958 -18.72 19.28 17.00
N GLY A 959 -20.03 19.35 17.11
CA GLY A 959 -20.89 19.99 16.14
C GLY A 959 -21.97 20.92 16.72
N GLU A 960 -22.59 21.69 15.84
CA GLU A 960 -23.72 22.53 16.17
C GLU A 960 -25.02 21.73 16.49
N ASP A 961 -25.02 20.42 16.25
CA ASP A 961 -26.06 19.49 16.69
C ASP A 961 -25.96 19.13 18.17
N HIS A 962 -25.22 19.91 18.95
CA HIS A 962 -25.07 19.81 20.42
C HIS A 962 -24.40 18.49 20.87
N ALA A 963 -23.71 17.81 19.95
CA ALA A 963 -23.18 16.50 20.20
C ALA A 963 -21.66 16.46 20.04
N VAL A 964 -21.01 15.66 20.88
CA VAL A 964 -19.68 15.15 20.66
C VAL A 964 -19.81 13.71 20.16
N ARG A 965 -19.20 13.40 19.02
CA ARG A 965 -19.22 12.08 18.41
C ARG A 965 -17.84 11.47 18.42
N LEU A 966 -17.78 10.17 18.69
CA LEU A 966 -16.58 9.38 18.62
C LEU A 966 -16.69 8.45 17.41
N TRP A 967 -15.63 8.37 16.60
CA TRP A 967 -15.57 7.60 15.38
C TRP A 967 -14.42 6.61 15.47
N GLU A 968 -14.69 5.34 15.24
CA GLU A 968 -13.62 4.36 15.12
C GLU A 968 -12.94 4.47 13.76
N VAL A 969 -11.67 4.83 13.78
CA VAL A 969 -10.80 4.95 12.60
C VAL A 969 -9.59 4.02 12.68
N GLY A 970 -9.65 3.03 13.59
CA GLY A 970 -8.58 2.08 13.88
C GLY A 970 -8.17 1.22 12.67
N TYR A 971 -9.09 1.01 11.71
CA TYR A 971 -8.79 0.34 10.45
C TYR A 971 -7.65 1.03 9.67
N ALA A 972 -7.47 2.31 9.86
CA ALA A 972 -6.45 3.08 9.15
C ALA A 972 -5.04 2.89 9.72
N ARG A 973 -4.90 2.42 10.97
CA ARG A 973 -3.62 2.17 11.63
C ARG A 973 -2.91 0.94 11.06
N ASP A 974 -3.65 -0.14 10.89
CA ASP A 974 -3.17 -1.38 10.26
C ASP A 974 -4.21 -1.85 9.23
N VAL A 975 -4.23 -1.14 8.12
CA VAL A 975 -5.22 -1.35 7.07
C VAL A 975 -5.10 -2.72 6.41
N GLU A 976 -3.88 -3.27 6.33
CA GLU A 976 -3.65 -4.59 5.76
C GLU A 976 -4.25 -5.68 6.66
N ALA A 977 -3.98 -5.65 7.97
CA ALA A 977 -4.59 -6.59 8.93
C ALA A 977 -6.11 -6.46 8.97
N SER A 978 -6.63 -5.22 8.95
CA SER A 978 -8.07 -4.97 8.91
C SER A 978 -8.74 -5.56 7.66
N LEU A 979 -8.16 -5.34 6.49
CA LEU A 979 -8.66 -5.92 5.24
C LEU A 979 -8.58 -7.44 5.25
N CYS A 980 -7.44 -7.99 5.69
CA CYS A 980 -7.27 -9.44 5.79
C CYS A 980 -8.28 -10.10 6.75
N ALA A 981 -8.64 -9.43 7.84
CA ALA A 981 -9.70 -9.91 8.73
C ALA A 981 -11.09 -9.87 8.08
N SER A 982 -11.32 -8.99 7.11
CA SER A 982 -12.62 -8.80 6.44
C SER A 982 -12.80 -9.62 5.17
N VAL A 983 -11.73 -10.12 4.57
CA VAL A 983 -11.77 -11.00 3.39
C VAL A 983 -11.57 -12.45 3.81
N HIS A 984 -12.42 -13.34 3.34
CA HIS A 984 -12.40 -14.76 3.72
C HIS A 984 -11.76 -15.66 2.65
N ARG A 985 -11.21 -15.07 1.59
CA ARG A 985 -10.53 -15.75 0.50
C ARG A 985 -9.37 -14.93 -0.06
N SER A 986 -8.50 -15.55 -0.80
CA SER A 986 -7.53 -14.88 -1.70
C SER A 986 -8.09 -14.78 -3.12
N LEU A 987 -7.43 -14.00 -3.97
CA LEU A 987 -7.67 -14.09 -5.41
C LEU A 987 -7.38 -15.51 -5.89
N THR A 988 -8.26 -16.06 -6.72
CA THR A 988 -7.99 -17.34 -7.38
C THR A 988 -6.83 -17.20 -8.37
N PRO A 989 -6.16 -18.29 -8.78
CA PRO A 989 -5.11 -18.22 -9.81
C PRO A 989 -5.59 -17.58 -11.12
N GLU A 990 -6.85 -17.80 -11.50
CA GLU A 990 -7.46 -17.22 -12.70
C GLU A 990 -7.74 -15.72 -12.53
N GLU A 991 -8.25 -15.30 -11.35
CA GLU A 991 -8.44 -13.89 -11.02
C GLU A 991 -7.09 -13.17 -10.95
N TRP A 992 -6.09 -13.81 -10.33
CA TRP A 992 -4.73 -13.27 -10.28
C TRP A 992 -4.17 -13.07 -11.68
N ALA A 993 -4.23 -14.09 -12.54
CA ALA A 993 -3.73 -14.01 -13.92
C ALA A 993 -4.47 -12.95 -14.75
N ARG A 994 -5.75 -12.70 -14.45
CA ARG A 994 -6.56 -11.66 -15.11
C ARG A 994 -6.17 -10.25 -14.67
N HIS A 995 -5.89 -10.06 -13.39
CA HIS A 995 -5.68 -8.73 -12.80
C HIS A 995 -4.21 -8.39 -12.61
N VAL A 996 -3.35 -9.40 -12.42
CA VAL A 996 -1.91 -9.28 -12.15
C VAL A 996 -1.14 -10.15 -13.15
N PRO A 997 -1.21 -9.84 -14.46
CA PRO A 997 -0.50 -10.59 -15.47
C PRO A 997 1.02 -10.55 -15.22
N ASP A 998 1.73 -11.58 -15.65
CA ASP A 998 3.19 -11.70 -15.62
C ASP A 998 3.85 -11.79 -14.23
N LEU A 999 3.06 -11.81 -13.15
CA LEU A 999 3.58 -12.06 -11.82
C LEU A 999 3.06 -13.39 -11.26
N PRO A 1000 3.91 -14.14 -10.54
CA PRO A 1000 3.48 -15.38 -9.93
C PRO A 1000 2.38 -15.13 -8.90
N HIS A 1001 1.40 -16.04 -8.82
CA HIS A 1001 0.35 -15.98 -7.82
C HIS A 1001 0.94 -15.93 -6.41
N ARG A 1002 0.47 -15.00 -5.59
CA ARG A 1002 0.89 -14.80 -4.19
C ARG A 1002 -0.32 -14.79 -3.28
N GLY A 1003 -0.20 -15.37 -2.10
CA GLY A 1003 -1.17 -15.20 -1.04
C GLY A 1003 -1.25 -13.72 -0.64
N LEU A 1004 -2.44 -13.18 -0.50
CA LEU A 1004 -2.66 -11.77 -0.15
C LEU A 1004 -2.59 -11.55 1.36
N CYS A 1005 -3.17 -12.47 2.12
CA CYS A 1005 -3.17 -12.45 3.58
C CYS A 1005 -2.29 -13.57 4.14
N PRO A 1006 -1.66 -13.37 5.32
CA PRO A 1006 -0.80 -14.37 5.96
C PRO A 1006 -1.55 -15.64 6.36
#